data_f234cc4882d0d405367bef25200cc5f7
#
_entry.id   f234cc4882d0d405367bef25200cc5f7
#
_cell.length_a   1.000
_cell.length_b   1.000
_cell.length_c   1.000
_cell.angle_alpha   90.00
_cell.angle_beta   90.00
_cell.angle_gamma   90.00
#
_symmetry.space_group_name_H-M   'P 1'
#
loop_
_entity.id
_entity.type
_entity.pdbx_description
1 polymer ?
#
loop_
_entity_poly.entity_id
_entity_poly.type
_entity_poly.pdbx_seq_one_letter_code
_entity_poly.pdbx_strand_id
1 'polypeptide(L)'
;MNRIYSLKYCHLTQGLIAVSELASRVSSKTGRKLLAIFIVSALSYGAAEYACAAQMDTRNFWIRDYLDLAQNKGAFQPGAYGVKTPLKNGGEFSFPEVTIPDFSPVSAKGATTAIGNAYSVTASHNGTIHHAIKTQTWGQSDYHYVDRVTKGDFAVQRLDKFVVETAGATEHADFNLSAAEALERYGIEFNGKKQIIGFRVGAGATGVTSYGVGQTYNPLLRSASMFQLNWNNMYASNNTGGFYNEVTGGDSGSGFYLYDNQKKKWVILGTLTGKVFSSKDTWAFFARYDQNTVDILKNTFTQEVNLNGQKMTVNNKNIAINDKITAIELTKSNKNKDLKFHGGGSIELTDNLNSGTGGLIFDEGQHYSVIGKDKAYKGAGVEIGKDTVVDWSVKGEANDNLHKTGAGTLNVNVAQGNNLKTGDGTVFLNAEKAFNAIYVASGRGTVKLGQADALDKNSDYRGIYFTSRGGTLDLNGFSQSFKKIAATDVGTIITNTSDKTATLSLQNPSRYVYHGSITGNTNIEHTGTQKSADSSLIIDGNINTRNDITVRNSQLRLQGHATSHAIFREGPRHCYVPGVLCDKDYVTDFARLESEANKKNNSAYKTNNQVASFDQPDWETRHFRFKTLNLENSEFTTARNSVVEGDIVASNSTLKLGGDVPVFIDMYDGINITGNGFGFRQDVREGRSADDGSSSYTGKITLQKGSTLDINNRFIGGIEAHDSKVNVTSPDALLQNSGVFVNSTLSVRDGGHLTAQKGSTVTAGFRLERKVRFPLSGTPENGADNTWMPVLTYMTEGYDLTGDTLR
;
A
#
# COMPACT_ATOMS: atom_id res chain seq x y z
N MET A 1 -2.54 -0.66 51.11
CA MET A 1 -1.41 -0.25 50.24
C MET A 1 -1.24 1.25 50.38
N ASN A 2 -0.16 1.67 51.05
CA ASN A 2 0.08 3.07 51.39
C ASN A 2 0.47 3.87 50.18
N ARG A 3 -0.04 5.09 50.06
CA ARG A 3 0.26 6.06 49.01
C ARG A 3 1.71 6.50 49.10
N ILE A 4 2.50 6.23 48.07
CA ILE A 4 3.93 6.50 47.98
C ILE A 4 4.23 7.89 47.35
N TYR A 5 3.21 8.69 47.09
CA TYR A 5 3.33 9.97 46.37
C TYR A 5 2.60 11.10 47.12
N SER A 6 3.23 12.26 47.18
CA SER A 6 2.63 13.53 47.60
C SER A 6 2.57 14.51 46.43
N LEU A 7 1.50 15.32 46.37
CA LEU A 7 1.36 16.38 45.36
C LEU A 7 2.08 17.63 45.89
N LYS A 8 3.01 18.19 45.09
CA LYS A 8 3.66 19.46 45.35
C LYS A 8 3.49 20.41 44.19
N TYR A 9 3.31 21.70 44.51
CA TYR A 9 3.22 22.74 43.49
C TYR A 9 4.57 23.01 42.87
N CYS A 10 4.63 22.98 41.56
CA CYS A 10 5.83 23.29 40.79
C CYS A 10 5.75 24.69 40.18
N HIS A 11 6.61 25.57 40.59
CA HIS A 11 6.64 26.95 40.10
C HIS A 11 7.08 27.05 38.60
N LEU A 12 7.79 26.07 38.08
CA LEU A 12 8.21 26.01 36.68
C LEU A 12 7.06 25.60 35.73
N THR A 13 6.19 24.71 36.18
CA THR A 13 5.04 24.23 35.41
C THR A 13 3.72 24.89 35.80
N GLN A 14 3.75 25.73 36.83
CA GLN A 14 2.57 26.39 37.43
C GLN A 14 1.42 25.41 37.78
N GLY A 15 1.76 24.17 38.15
CA GLY A 15 0.79 23.11 38.44
C GLY A 15 1.21 22.20 39.61
N LEU A 16 0.29 21.39 40.12
CA LEU A 16 0.56 20.36 41.13
C LEU A 16 1.17 19.11 40.45
N ILE A 17 2.33 18.69 40.90
CA ILE A 17 2.98 17.46 40.46
C ILE A 17 3.07 16.41 41.54
N ALA A 18 2.91 15.14 41.18
CA ALA A 18 3.08 14.03 42.11
C ALA A 18 4.59 13.77 42.31
N VAL A 19 5.04 13.84 43.57
CA VAL A 19 6.46 13.61 43.92
C VAL A 19 6.53 12.39 44.83
N SER A 20 7.44 11.47 44.52
CA SER A 20 7.70 10.29 45.35
C SER A 20 8.29 10.72 46.70
N GLU A 21 7.84 10.13 47.81
CA GLU A 21 8.37 10.42 49.16
C GLU A 21 9.85 10.13 49.31
N LEU A 22 10.40 9.25 48.44
CA LEU A 22 11.85 8.97 48.38
C LEU A 22 12.69 10.15 47.87
N ALA A 23 12.11 11.02 47.06
CA ALA A 23 12.81 12.17 46.46
C ALA A 23 12.96 13.34 47.48
N SER A 24 12.26 13.32 48.63
CA SER A 24 12.24 14.37 49.62
C SER A 24 13.38 14.29 50.64
N ARG A 25 14.22 13.26 50.63
CA ARG A 25 15.27 12.99 51.65
C ARG A 25 16.72 13.26 51.20
N VAL A 26 16.97 13.73 49.98
CA VAL A 26 18.32 14.00 49.49
C VAL A 26 18.63 15.52 49.58
N SER A 27 19.12 16.00 50.67
CA SER A 27 19.63 17.36 50.83
C SER A 27 21.09 17.30 51.30
N SER A 28 22.03 17.06 50.37
CA SER A 28 23.44 17.37 50.60
C SER A 28 24.07 17.92 49.33
N LYS A 29 25.04 18.87 49.54
CA LYS A 29 25.71 19.64 48.49
C LYS A 29 26.46 18.80 47.43
N THR A 30 26.74 17.54 47.69
CA THR A 30 27.48 16.65 46.80
C THR A 30 26.57 15.94 45.79
N GLY A 31 25.27 15.93 46.04
CA GLY A 31 24.27 15.26 45.15
C GLY A 31 23.82 16.12 43.97
N ARG A 32 24.17 17.41 43.92
CA ARG A 32 23.64 18.33 42.91
C ARG A 32 24.12 18.04 41.48
N LYS A 33 25.31 17.48 41.29
CA LYS A 33 25.82 17.13 39.96
C LYS A 33 25.32 15.74 39.50
N LEU A 34 25.16 14.80 40.43
CA LEU A 34 24.56 13.51 40.13
C LEU A 34 23.01 13.59 40.00
N LEU A 35 22.38 14.49 40.76
CA LEU A 35 20.95 14.77 40.65
C LEU A 35 20.57 15.43 39.33
N ALA A 36 21.45 16.27 38.76
CA ALA A 36 21.24 16.85 37.43
C ALA A 36 21.27 15.79 36.32
N ILE A 37 22.13 14.77 36.44
CA ILE A 37 22.20 13.66 35.47
C ILE A 37 21.04 12.70 35.68
N PHE A 38 20.61 12.44 36.92
CA PHE A 38 19.43 11.62 37.23
C PHE A 38 18.10 12.33 36.95
N ILE A 39 18.02 13.65 37.06
CA ILE A 39 16.82 14.44 36.71
C ILE A 39 16.70 14.53 35.20
N VAL A 40 17.78 14.59 34.42
CA VAL A 40 17.70 14.52 32.97
C VAL A 40 17.30 13.12 32.49
N SER A 41 17.73 12.05 33.14
CA SER A 41 17.26 10.69 32.81
C SER A 41 15.89 10.35 33.39
N ALA A 42 15.51 10.90 34.57
CA ALA A 42 14.19 10.68 35.17
C ALA A 42 13.10 11.60 34.61
N LEU A 43 13.45 12.77 34.06
CA LEU A 43 12.54 13.60 33.27
C LEU A 43 12.27 12.98 31.89
N SER A 44 13.20 12.15 31.36
CA SER A 44 12.90 11.33 30.19
C SER A 44 11.99 10.12 30.49
N TYR A 45 11.87 9.69 31.78
CA TYR A 45 11.01 8.56 32.16
C TYR A 45 9.66 8.97 32.79
N GLY A 46 9.56 10.14 33.40
CA GLY A 46 8.32 10.62 34.06
C GLY A 46 7.48 11.55 33.20
N ALA A 47 8.04 12.08 32.10
CA ALA A 47 7.30 12.85 31.09
C ALA A 47 6.73 11.98 29.96
N ALA A 48 6.88 10.65 30.06
CA ALA A 48 6.44 9.70 29.02
C ALA A 48 4.92 9.64 28.84
N GLU A 49 4.13 10.26 29.68
CA GLU A 49 2.66 10.31 29.47
C GLU A 49 2.20 11.51 28.63
N TYR A 50 3.10 12.48 28.31
CA TYR A 50 2.76 13.68 27.51
C TYR A 50 3.80 14.05 26.45
N ALA A 51 4.68 13.13 26.06
CA ALA A 51 5.60 13.38 24.96
C ALA A 51 4.85 13.25 23.63
N CYS A 52 4.39 14.37 23.10
CA CYS A 52 3.85 14.43 21.75
C CYS A 52 4.94 14.10 20.74
N ALA A 53 4.64 13.24 19.80
CA ALA A 53 5.50 12.93 18.66
C ALA A 53 5.62 14.12 17.75
N ALA A 54 6.72 14.22 17.02
CA ALA A 54 7.05 15.17 15.98
C ALA A 54 6.10 16.39 15.85
N GLN A 55 6.61 17.60 16.08
CA GLN A 55 5.82 18.81 15.89
C GLN A 55 5.94 19.29 14.45
N MET A 56 4.84 19.21 13.70
CA MET A 56 4.78 19.63 12.29
C MET A 56 4.50 21.14 12.17
N ASP A 57 5.09 21.80 11.18
CA ASP A 57 4.73 23.17 10.84
C ASP A 57 3.43 23.21 10.03
N THR A 58 2.32 23.39 10.72
CA THR A 58 0.99 23.48 10.09
C THR A 58 0.58 24.90 9.71
N ARG A 59 1.46 25.90 9.85
CA ARG A 59 1.14 27.27 9.43
C ARG A 59 1.04 27.38 7.91
N ASN A 60 1.94 26.70 7.19
CA ASN A 60 2.02 26.72 5.74
C ASN A 60 1.64 25.38 5.09
N PHE A 61 1.90 24.28 5.77
CA PHE A 61 1.73 22.94 5.23
C PHE A 61 0.50 22.23 5.79
N TRP A 62 -0.02 21.29 5.02
CA TRP A 62 -1.10 20.42 5.44
C TRP A 62 -0.53 19.21 6.18
N ILE A 63 -1.17 18.82 7.26
CA ILE A 63 -0.75 17.64 8.07
C ILE A 63 -0.74 16.38 7.23
N ARG A 64 -1.72 16.23 6.35
CA ARG A 64 -1.81 15.11 5.41
C ARG A 64 -0.47 14.84 4.72
N ASP A 65 0.17 15.87 4.20
CA ASP A 65 1.37 15.72 3.38
C ASP A 65 2.53 15.13 4.18
N TYR A 66 2.68 15.47 5.46
CA TYR A 66 3.67 14.86 6.35
C TYR A 66 3.40 13.37 6.61
N LEU A 67 2.13 13.00 6.73
CA LEU A 67 1.71 11.63 7.00
C LEU A 67 1.77 10.79 5.73
N ASP A 68 1.32 11.33 4.62
CA ASP A 68 1.34 10.66 3.32
C ASP A 68 2.77 10.43 2.84
N LEU A 69 3.67 11.42 3.00
CA LEU A 69 5.10 11.23 2.70
C LEU A 69 5.68 10.05 3.49
N ALA A 70 5.43 9.98 4.80
CA ALA A 70 5.93 8.89 5.64
C ALA A 70 5.38 7.50 5.28
N GLN A 71 4.22 7.47 4.65
CA GLN A 71 3.52 6.25 4.25
C GLN A 71 3.67 5.95 2.76
N ASN A 72 4.37 6.81 2.02
CA ASN A 72 4.54 6.72 0.58
C ASN A 72 3.19 6.67 -0.17
N LYS A 73 2.26 7.57 0.18
CA LYS A 73 0.93 7.67 -0.41
C LYS A 73 0.80 8.83 -1.38
N GLY A 74 -0.19 8.73 -2.27
CA GLY A 74 -0.51 9.77 -3.23
C GLY A 74 0.71 10.19 -4.05
N ALA A 75 0.99 11.48 -4.10
CA ALA A 75 2.15 12.03 -4.82
C ALA A 75 3.51 11.56 -4.28
N PHE A 76 3.54 10.95 -3.08
CA PHE A 76 4.76 10.53 -2.40
C PHE A 76 5.09 9.05 -2.58
N GLN A 77 4.66 8.44 -3.64
CA GLN A 77 5.03 7.05 -3.94
C GLN A 77 6.55 6.91 -4.08
N PRO A 78 7.14 5.75 -3.70
CA PRO A 78 8.57 5.52 -3.86
C PRO A 78 9.02 5.74 -5.31
N GLY A 79 10.06 6.53 -5.49
CA GLY A 79 10.57 6.85 -6.82
C GLY A 79 9.88 8.01 -7.53
N ALA A 80 8.81 8.58 -6.98
CA ALA A 80 8.19 9.78 -7.54
C ALA A 80 9.21 10.94 -7.56
N TYR A 81 9.22 11.69 -8.66
CA TYR A 81 10.17 12.78 -8.92
C TYR A 81 9.45 14.08 -9.20
N GLY A 82 10.04 15.21 -8.83
CA GLY A 82 9.45 16.53 -9.08
C GLY A 82 8.17 16.79 -8.28
N VAL A 83 8.05 16.19 -7.11
CA VAL A 83 6.83 16.27 -6.29
C VAL A 83 6.61 17.68 -5.79
N LYS A 84 5.36 18.11 -5.85
CA LYS A 84 4.90 19.38 -5.32
C LYS A 84 3.71 19.18 -4.40
N THR A 85 3.59 20.02 -3.38
CA THR A 85 2.45 20.03 -2.47
C THR A 85 1.83 21.42 -2.38
N PRO A 86 0.50 21.50 -2.28
CA PRO A 86 -0.17 22.79 -2.11
C PRO A 86 0.09 23.37 -0.72
N LEU A 87 0.31 24.65 -0.64
CA LEU A 87 0.43 25.39 0.60
C LEU A 87 -0.93 25.96 1.04
N LYS A 88 -1.09 26.21 2.32
CA LYS A 88 -2.31 26.82 2.90
C LYS A 88 -2.59 28.22 2.38
N ASN A 89 -1.56 28.94 1.92
CA ASN A 89 -1.67 30.29 1.34
C ASN A 89 -2.02 30.29 -0.16
N GLY A 90 -2.25 29.14 -0.78
CA GLY A 90 -2.56 28.99 -2.20
C GLY A 90 -1.34 28.86 -3.12
N GLY A 91 -0.12 28.86 -2.57
CA GLY A 91 1.11 28.55 -3.31
C GLY A 91 1.41 27.06 -3.35
N GLU A 92 2.55 26.71 -3.96
CA GLU A 92 3.07 25.35 -3.98
C GLU A 92 4.47 25.27 -3.33
N PHE A 93 4.74 24.19 -2.64
CA PHE A 93 6.08 23.83 -2.22
C PHE A 93 6.62 22.72 -3.12
N SER A 94 7.79 22.95 -3.71
CA SER A 94 8.50 21.98 -4.53
C SER A 94 9.51 21.22 -3.68
N PHE A 95 9.40 19.89 -3.67
CA PHE A 95 10.43 19.04 -3.07
C PHE A 95 11.72 19.11 -3.89
N PRO A 96 12.88 18.73 -3.29
CA PRO A 96 14.12 18.63 -4.05
C PRO A 96 13.98 17.75 -5.29
N GLU A 97 14.74 18.07 -6.33
CA GLU A 97 14.75 17.30 -7.60
C GLU A 97 15.49 15.96 -7.45
N VAL A 98 14.98 15.13 -6.55
CA VAL A 98 15.39 13.75 -6.34
C VAL A 98 14.13 12.89 -6.17
N THR A 99 14.26 11.59 -6.30
CA THR A 99 13.14 10.67 -6.08
C THR A 99 12.67 10.66 -4.63
N ILE A 100 11.41 10.36 -4.38
CA ILE A 100 10.91 10.11 -3.02
C ILE A 100 11.50 8.78 -2.51
N PRO A 101 12.02 8.73 -1.26
CA PRO A 101 12.54 7.50 -0.69
C PRO A 101 11.44 6.45 -0.44
N ASP A 102 11.82 5.18 -0.47
CA ASP A 102 11.00 4.10 0.04
C ASP A 102 11.12 4.02 1.58
N PHE A 103 10.04 4.31 2.29
CA PHE A 103 9.98 4.23 3.75
C PHE A 103 9.40 2.91 4.27
N SER A 104 9.19 1.90 3.41
CA SER A 104 8.75 0.58 3.86
C SER A 104 9.69 -0.10 4.88
N PRO A 105 11.02 0.15 4.87
CA PRO A 105 11.89 -0.38 5.91
C PRO A 105 11.62 0.15 7.32
N VAL A 106 10.98 1.31 7.42
CA VAL A 106 10.67 1.93 8.72
C VAL A 106 9.46 1.24 9.34
N SER A 107 9.57 0.84 10.60
CA SER A 107 8.46 0.21 11.33
C SER A 107 7.25 1.15 11.47
N ALA A 108 6.08 0.59 11.72
CA ALA A 108 4.84 1.36 11.88
C ALA A 108 4.95 2.47 12.94
N LYS A 109 5.71 2.23 14.00
CA LYS A 109 5.99 3.21 15.05
C LYS A 109 7.14 4.17 14.72
N GLY A 110 7.79 4.04 13.58
CA GLY A 110 8.88 4.93 13.16
C GLY A 110 10.15 4.85 14.01
N ALA A 111 10.26 3.89 14.92
CA ALA A 111 11.34 3.81 15.90
C ALA A 111 12.47 2.84 15.52
N THR A 112 12.32 2.10 14.43
CA THR A 112 13.32 1.15 13.95
C THR A 112 13.22 0.99 12.43
N THR A 113 14.33 0.63 11.81
CA THR A 113 14.43 0.43 10.37
C THR A 113 14.93 -0.98 10.09
N ALA A 114 14.17 -1.76 9.30
CA ALA A 114 14.61 -3.08 8.83
C ALA A 114 15.81 -2.93 7.87
N ILE A 115 16.81 -3.78 8.03
CA ILE A 115 18.03 -3.81 7.20
C ILE A 115 18.21 -5.15 6.44
N GLY A 116 17.14 -5.88 6.30
CA GLY A 116 17.10 -7.18 5.61
C GLY A 116 16.99 -8.36 6.58
N ASN A 117 16.39 -9.43 6.08
CA ASN A 117 16.11 -10.65 6.86
C ASN A 117 15.46 -10.35 8.22
N ALA A 118 16.03 -10.86 9.28
CA ALA A 118 15.57 -10.66 10.64
C ALA A 118 16.36 -9.57 11.38
N TYR A 119 16.87 -8.57 10.68
CA TYR A 119 17.68 -7.51 11.30
C TYR A 119 17.08 -6.14 11.13
N SER A 120 17.21 -5.33 12.18
CA SER A 120 16.79 -3.93 12.17
C SER A 120 17.74 -3.05 12.98
N VAL A 121 17.71 -1.74 12.75
CA VAL A 121 18.52 -0.75 13.46
C VAL A 121 17.63 0.26 14.16
N THR A 122 18.09 0.72 15.34
CA THR A 122 17.39 1.70 16.19
C THR A 122 18.39 2.43 17.08
N ALA A 123 17.91 3.34 17.93
CA ALA A 123 18.71 3.94 18.98
C ALA A 123 18.92 2.97 20.17
N SER A 124 20.13 2.94 20.73
CA SER A 124 20.46 2.06 21.84
C SER A 124 19.63 2.33 23.09
N HIS A 125 19.27 3.57 23.35
CA HIS A 125 18.46 3.96 24.51
C HIS A 125 16.97 3.62 24.39
N ASN A 126 16.48 3.14 23.23
CA ASN A 126 15.09 2.66 23.08
C ASN A 126 14.77 1.40 23.88
N GLY A 127 15.69 0.98 24.73
CA GLY A 127 15.49 -0.10 25.67
C GLY A 127 16.13 -1.42 25.24
N THR A 128 16.24 -2.30 26.20
CA THR A 128 16.73 -3.64 26.02
C THR A 128 15.58 -4.60 25.70
N ILE A 129 15.92 -5.80 25.27
CA ILE A 129 15.00 -6.93 25.06
C ILE A 129 14.01 -7.14 26.22
N HIS A 130 14.39 -6.70 27.42
CA HIS A 130 13.60 -6.84 28.64
C HIS A 130 12.65 -5.66 28.93
N HIS A 131 12.67 -4.61 28.11
CA HIS A 131 11.80 -3.44 28.29
C HIS A 131 10.55 -3.45 27.39
N ALA A 132 9.64 -2.54 27.62
CA ALA A 132 8.25 -2.52 27.15
C ALA A 132 8.01 -2.63 25.63
N ILE A 133 9.03 -2.37 24.79
CA ILE A 133 8.89 -2.49 23.34
C ILE A 133 9.49 -3.82 22.88
N LYS A 134 8.77 -4.91 23.10
CA LYS A 134 9.19 -6.25 22.66
C LYS A 134 8.85 -6.52 21.19
N THR A 135 8.00 -5.73 20.59
CA THR A 135 7.40 -5.97 19.29
C THR A 135 7.49 -4.74 18.41
N GLN A 136 7.86 -4.95 17.15
CA GLN A 136 7.75 -3.94 16.08
C GLN A 136 6.90 -4.49 14.94
N THR A 137 6.19 -3.58 14.28
CA THR A 137 5.25 -3.92 13.23
C THR A 137 5.73 -3.35 11.90
N TRP A 138 5.76 -4.18 10.87
CA TRP A 138 5.88 -3.75 9.47
C TRP A 138 4.63 -4.18 8.72
N GLY A 139 4.05 -3.25 7.98
CA GLY A 139 2.74 -3.50 7.38
C GLY A 139 1.72 -3.90 8.46
N GLN A 140 1.22 -5.12 8.38
CA GLN A 140 0.25 -5.69 9.33
C GLN A 140 0.84 -6.83 10.19
N SER A 141 2.16 -6.99 10.19
CA SER A 141 2.84 -8.13 10.86
C SER A 141 3.69 -7.67 12.01
N ASP A 142 3.56 -8.35 13.12
CA ASP A 142 4.35 -8.14 14.33
C ASP A 142 5.58 -9.06 14.36
N TYR A 143 6.71 -8.47 14.75
CA TYR A 143 8.01 -9.13 14.89
C TYR A 143 8.58 -8.87 16.27
N HIS A 144 9.17 -9.89 16.88
CA HIS A 144 9.67 -9.81 18.26
C HIS A 144 11.19 -9.76 18.29
N TYR A 145 11.74 -8.99 19.23
CA TYR A 145 13.18 -8.92 19.41
C TYR A 145 13.73 -10.17 20.11
N VAL A 146 14.84 -10.65 19.61
CA VAL A 146 15.54 -11.84 20.12
C VAL A 146 16.85 -11.45 20.79
N ASP A 147 17.65 -10.61 20.13
CA ASP A 147 18.97 -10.18 20.59
C ASP A 147 19.36 -8.85 19.98
N ARG A 148 20.44 -8.25 20.50
CA ARG A 148 20.93 -6.97 20.00
C ARG A 148 22.41 -6.75 20.32
N VAL A 149 23.09 -5.93 19.50
CA VAL A 149 24.43 -5.39 19.74
C VAL A 149 24.38 -3.88 19.60
N THR A 150 25.17 -3.16 20.40
CA THR A 150 25.16 -1.70 20.42
C THR A 150 26.59 -1.14 20.31
N LYS A 151 26.70 0.04 19.69
CA LYS A 151 27.91 0.89 19.70
C LYS A 151 27.50 2.35 19.89
N GLY A 152 27.83 2.91 21.06
CA GLY A 152 27.28 4.20 21.45
C GLY A 152 25.76 4.12 21.51
N ASP A 153 25.10 5.04 20.83
CA ASP A 153 23.63 5.02 20.74
C ASP A 153 23.09 4.35 19.47
N PHE A 154 23.93 3.74 18.66
CA PHE A 154 23.51 2.88 17.56
C PHE A 154 23.26 1.45 18.04
N ALA A 155 22.14 0.87 17.70
CA ALA A 155 21.80 -0.50 18.05
C ALA A 155 21.34 -1.29 16.81
N VAL A 156 21.83 -2.52 16.70
CA VAL A 156 21.34 -3.52 15.75
C VAL A 156 20.58 -4.59 16.52
N GLN A 157 19.44 -4.97 16.00
CA GLN A 157 18.53 -5.92 16.66
C GLN A 157 18.28 -7.12 15.76
N ARG A 158 18.21 -8.30 16.37
CA ARG A 158 17.73 -9.54 15.75
C ARG A 158 16.25 -9.72 16.04
N LEU A 159 15.47 -10.10 15.03
CA LEU A 159 14.05 -10.43 15.11
C LEU A 159 13.83 -11.94 15.05
N ASP A 160 12.65 -12.38 15.46
CA ASP A 160 12.26 -13.79 15.50
C ASP A 160 11.91 -14.39 14.13
N LYS A 161 11.57 -13.55 13.16
CA LYS A 161 11.20 -13.94 11.79
C LYS A 161 11.83 -13.00 10.75
N PHE A 162 11.98 -13.49 9.52
CA PHE A 162 12.38 -12.65 8.38
C PHE A 162 11.26 -11.68 8.02
N VAL A 163 11.61 -10.41 7.91
CA VAL A 163 10.65 -9.35 7.56
C VAL A 163 10.34 -9.45 6.07
N VAL A 164 9.08 -9.70 5.74
CA VAL A 164 8.63 -9.89 4.36
C VAL A 164 8.02 -8.65 3.73
N GLU A 165 7.60 -7.68 4.53
CA GLU A 165 6.91 -6.48 4.07
C GLU A 165 7.85 -5.45 3.41
N THR A 166 9.16 -5.66 3.49
CA THR A 166 10.17 -4.75 2.92
C THR A 166 11.43 -5.49 2.53
N ALA A 167 12.18 -4.94 1.57
CA ALA A 167 13.55 -5.40 1.25
C ALA A 167 14.56 -5.02 2.33
N GLY A 168 14.23 -4.07 3.18
CA GLY A 168 15.15 -3.48 4.13
C GLY A 168 16.03 -2.39 3.52
N ALA A 169 16.57 -1.53 4.38
CA ALA A 169 17.55 -0.50 4.01
C ALA A 169 18.97 -1.09 4.08
N THR A 170 19.41 -1.76 3.04
CA THR A 170 20.68 -2.51 3.01
C THR A 170 21.89 -1.65 2.68
N GLU A 171 21.67 -0.46 2.14
CA GLU A 171 22.72 0.47 1.76
C GLU A 171 22.85 1.60 2.77
N HIS A 172 24.08 1.95 3.14
CA HIS A 172 24.35 3.02 4.09
C HIS A 172 25.32 4.06 3.52
N ALA A 173 25.40 5.22 4.19
CA ALA A 173 26.32 6.29 3.83
C ALA A 173 27.78 5.88 4.10
N ASP A 174 28.68 6.41 3.28
CA ASP A 174 30.13 6.24 3.46
C ASP A 174 30.67 7.34 4.37
N PHE A 175 31.09 6.99 5.57
CA PHE A 175 31.59 7.93 6.58
C PHE A 175 33.07 8.24 6.47
N ASN A 176 33.78 7.66 5.49
CA ASN A 176 35.18 7.95 5.25
C ASN A 176 35.40 9.24 4.43
N LEU A 177 34.31 9.88 3.99
CA LEU A 177 34.34 11.09 3.19
C LEU A 177 34.60 12.34 4.04
N SER A 178 35.41 13.26 3.53
CA SER A 178 35.45 14.63 4.01
C SER A 178 34.10 15.35 3.80
N ALA A 179 33.89 16.47 4.44
CA ALA A 179 32.66 17.25 4.26
C ALA A 179 32.45 17.72 2.82
N ALA A 180 33.53 18.03 2.07
CA ALA A 180 33.47 18.43 0.68
C ALA A 180 33.06 17.25 -0.22
N GLU A 181 33.67 16.08 -0.03
CA GLU A 181 33.31 14.86 -0.75
C GLU A 181 31.89 14.39 -0.45
N ALA A 182 31.47 14.50 0.83
CA ALA A 182 30.11 14.18 1.23
C ALA A 182 29.08 15.14 0.59
N LEU A 183 29.39 16.44 0.50
CA LEU A 183 28.55 17.41 -0.20
C LEU A 183 28.47 17.08 -1.70
N GLU A 184 29.55 16.60 -2.30
CA GLU A 184 29.53 16.19 -3.71
C GLU A 184 28.68 14.94 -3.91
N ARG A 185 28.81 13.96 -3.02
CA ARG A 185 28.12 12.67 -3.14
C ARG A 185 26.67 12.69 -2.70
N TYR A 186 26.36 13.38 -1.58
CA TYR A 186 25.02 13.39 -0.97
C TYR A 186 24.31 14.75 -1.06
N GLY A 187 24.99 15.76 -1.62
CA GLY A 187 24.42 17.08 -1.82
C GLY A 187 23.40 17.09 -2.96
N ILE A 188 22.31 17.78 -2.73
CA ILE A 188 21.25 18.04 -3.71
C ILE A 188 21.03 19.54 -3.84
N GLU A 189 20.66 19.98 -5.05
CA GLU A 189 20.27 21.37 -5.28
C GLU A 189 18.88 21.61 -4.71
N PHE A 190 18.81 22.58 -3.82
CA PHE A 190 17.54 22.98 -3.25
C PHE A 190 17.57 24.47 -2.86
N ASN A 191 16.59 25.24 -3.29
CA ASN A 191 16.50 26.69 -3.11
C ASN A 191 17.78 27.43 -3.58
N GLY A 192 18.33 27.00 -4.72
CA GLY A 192 19.50 27.60 -5.37
C GLY A 192 20.83 27.34 -4.64
N LYS A 193 20.91 26.34 -3.79
CA LYS A 193 22.12 25.96 -3.07
C LYS A 193 22.29 24.45 -3.06
N LYS A 194 23.53 23.97 -3.26
CA LYS A 194 23.88 22.55 -3.06
C LYS A 194 24.10 22.33 -1.56
N GLN A 195 23.32 21.41 -1.00
CA GLN A 195 23.35 21.10 0.43
C GLN A 195 22.97 19.64 0.69
N ILE A 196 23.44 19.07 1.78
CA ILE A 196 23.07 17.72 2.17
C ILE A 196 21.69 17.78 2.86
N ILE A 197 20.66 17.36 2.14
CA ILE A 197 19.30 17.25 2.65
C ILE A 197 18.93 15.79 2.73
N GLY A 198 18.35 15.38 3.84
CA GLY A 198 17.82 14.03 4.03
C GLY A 198 16.40 14.01 4.55
N PHE A 199 15.81 12.83 4.54
CA PHE A 199 14.48 12.58 5.07
C PHE A 199 14.53 11.73 6.33
N ARG A 200 13.75 12.12 7.32
CA ARG A 200 13.52 11.35 8.55
C ARG A 200 12.06 10.92 8.61
N VAL A 201 11.82 9.71 9.08
CA VAL A 201 10.47 9.20 9.36
C VAL A 201 10.38 8.75 10.80
N GLY A 202 9.43 9.27 11.54
CA GLY A 202 9.20 8.90 12.93
C GLY A 202 7.73 9.10 13.33
N ALA A 203 7.28 8.46 14.39
CA ALA A 203 5.93 8.60 14.92
C ALA A 203 5.89 9.03 16.38
N GLY A 204 7.02 9.03 17.07
CA GLY A 204 7.12 9.30 18.49
C GLY A 204 6.41 8.26 19.37
N ALA A 205 6.32 8.55 20.68
CA ALA A 205 5.68 7.64 21.64
C ALA A 205 4.15 7.78 21.69
N THR A 206 3.61 8.95 21.38
CA THR A 206 2.21 9.30 21.66
C THR A 206 1.45 9.92 20.50
N GLY A 207 2.06 10.05 19.34
CA GLY A 207 1.43 10.63 18.14
C GLY A 207 2.14 11.86 17.60
N VAL A 208 1.48 12.58 16.74
CA VAL A 208 2.02 13.75 16.03
C VAL A 208 1.35 15.02 16.58
N THR A 209 2.14 16.03 16.92
CA THR A 209 1.64 17.34 17.37
C THR A 209 1.89 18.38 16.29
N SER A 210 0.95 19.29 16.09
CA SER A 210 1.09 20.39 15.15
C SER A 210 1.38 21.72 15.87
N TYR A 211 2.29 22.51 15.30
CA TYR A 211 2.55 23.86 15.80
C TYR A 211 1.33 24.77 15.58
N GLY A 212 1.02 25.55 16.59
CA GLY A 212 0.00 26.62 16.53
C GLY A 212 -1.43 26.18 16.78
N VAL A 213 -1.72 24.89 16.88
CA VAL A 213 -3.09 24.37 17.01
C VAL A 213 -3.29 23.52 18.26
N GLY A 214 -2.24 23.21 19.02
CA GLY A 214 -2.31 22.48 20.31
C GLY A 214 -2.90 21.07 20.22
N GLN A 215 -2.73 20.36 19.08
CA GLN A 215 -3.41 19.11 18.81
C GLN A 215 -2.48 17.93 18.70
N THR A 216 -2.91 16.79 19.24
CA THR A 216 -2.22 15.52 19.15
C THR A 216 -3.01 14.59 18.23
N TYR A 217 -2.32 14.00 17.25
CA TYR A 217 -2.90 13.08 16.28
C TYR A 217 -2.60 11.64 16.63
N ASN A 218 -3.27 10.70 15.94
CA ASN A 218 -3.21 9.27 16.18
C ASN A 218 -1.77 8.79 16.42
N PRO A 219 -1.48 8.15 17.56
CA PRO A 219 -0.13 7.74 17.95
C PRO A 219 0.51 6.68 17.04
N LEU A 220 -0.25 6.09 16.13
CA LEU A 220 0.25 5.06 15.23
C LEU A 220 0.64 5.58 13.85
N LEU A 221 0.44 6.88 13.56
CA LEU A 221 0.76 7.43 12.26
C LEU A 221 2.17 8.00 12.24
N ARG A 222 2.98 7.50 11.32
CA ARG A 222 4.30 8.05 11.03
C ARG A 222 4.18 9.37 10.29
N SER A 223 5.07 10.31 10.57
CA SER A 223 5.28 11.52 9.78
C SER A 223 6.70 11.57 9.24
N ALA A 224 6.87 12.17 8.08
CA ALA A 224 8.18 12.37 7.48
C ALA A 224 8.47 13.85 7.27
N SER A 225 9.74 14.19 7.26
CA SER A 225 10.21 15.57 7.13
C SER A 225 11.61 15.65 6.55
N MET A 226 11.97 16.82 6.05
CA MET A 226 13.28 17.13 5.50
C MET A 226 14.15 17.85 6.53
N PHE A 227 15.44 17.51 6.54
CA PHE A 227 16.45 18.18 7.36
C PHE A 227 17.71 18.44 6.57
N GLN A 228 18.35 19.57 6.85
CA GLN A 228 19.68 19.86 6.36
C GLN A 228 20.72 19.30 7.32
N LEU A 229 21.57 18.42 6.84
CA LEU A 229 22.61 17.75 7.62
C LEU A 229 23.94 18.52 7.57
N ASN A 230 24.55 18.73 8.74
CA ASN A 230 25.96 19.06 8.85
C ASN A 230 26.77 17.76 8.97
N TRP A 231 27.57 17.46 7.97
CA TRP A 231 28.33 16.21 7.88
C TRP A 231 29.36 16.03 8.99
N ASN A 232 29.99 17.14 9.44
CA ASN A 232 31.08 17.03 10.42
C ASN A 232 30.61 16.58 11.80
N ASN A 233 29.46 17.04 12.24
CA ASN A 233 28.95 16.76 13.58
C ASN A 233 27.69 15.88 13.60
N MET A 234 27.15 15.49 12.43
CA MET A 234 25.91 14.71 12.29
C MET A 234 24.67 15.38 12.89
N TYR A 235 24.69 16.69 12.97
CA TYR A 235 23.53 17.48 13.38
C TYR A 235 22.72 17.87 12.17
N ALA A 236 21.42 17.68 12.27
CA ALA A 236 20.48 18.05 11.24
C ALA A 236 19.58 19.17 11.74
N SER A 237 19.55 20.28 11.01
CA SER A 237 18.69 21.41 11.30
C SER A 237 17.43 21.36 10.46
N ASN A 238 16.40 21.97 11.03
CA ASN A 238 15.14 22.22 10.34
C ASN A 238 15.18 23.40 9.36
N ASN A 239 16.35 24.00 9.16
CA ASN A 239 16.53 25.24 8.40
C ASN A 239 16.50 25.01 6.87
N THR A 240 15.62 24.11 6.41
CA THR A 240 15.46 23.76 5.00
C THR A 240 14.49 24.68 4.25
N GLY A 241 13.97 25.74 4.89
CA GLY A 241 13.01 26.66 4.23
C GLY A 241 11.62 26.10 4.04
N GLY A 242 11.25 25.03 4.74
CA GLY A 242 9.90 24.45 4.65
C GLY A 242 9.81 23.05 5.20
N PHE A 243 8.94 22.30 4.83
CA PHE A 243 8.54 20.88 5.07
C PHE A 243 9.37 20.13 6.15
N TYR A 244 9.38 20.63 7.36
CA TYR A 244 10.07 19.98 8.47
C TYR A 244 9.13 19.71 9.65
N ASN A 245 9.49 18.75 10.49
CA ASN A 245 8.90 18.58 11.79
C ASN A 245 9.99 18.60 12.89
N GLU A 246 9.64 19.14 14.04
CA GLU A 246 10.53 19.09 15.18
C GLU A 246 10.56 17.68 15.79
N VAL A 247 11.77 17.21 16.08
CA VAL A 247 11.98 15.95 16.78
C VAL A 247 11.50 16.03 18.22
N THR A 248 10.76 15.02 18.67
CA THR A 248 10.28 14.94 20.06
C THR A 248 10.62 13.59 20.70
N GLY A 249 10.36 13.45 22.00
CA GLY A 249 10.52 12.17 22.69
C GLY A 249 9.71 11.07 22.01
N GLY A 250 10.34 9.90 21.79
CA GLY A 250 9.74 8.76 21.07
C GLY A 250 10.05 8.69 19.58
N ASP A 251 10.63 9.72 18.99
CA ASP A 251 11.22 9.66 17.64
C ASP A 251 12.59 8.95 17.63
N SER A 252 13.16 8.67 18.79
CA SER A 252 14.43 7.96 18.96
C SER A 252 14.45 6.67 18.15
N GLY A 253 15.55 6.45 17.43
CA GLY A 253 15.74 5.29 16.57
C GLY A 253 15.16 5.43 15.16
N SER A 254 14.45 6.52 14.85
CA SER A 254 13.99 6.77 13.48
C SER A 254 15.16 6.90 12.51
N GLY A 255 15.03 6.29 11.33
CA GLY A 255 16.05 6.32 10.30
C GLY A 255 16.15 7.67 9.60
N PHE A 256 17.35 8.03 9.20
CA PHE A 256 17.62 9.20 8.37
C PHE A 256 18.22 8.78 7.04
N TYR A 257 17.64 9.24 5.94
CA TYR A 257 17.97 8.82 4.58
C TYR A 257 18.59 9.95 3.79
N LEU A 258 19.67 9.64 3.07
CA LEU A 258 20.36 10.52 2.13
C LEU A 258 20.30 9.96 0.71
N TYR A 259 20.25 10.83 -0.29
CA TYR A 259 20.34 10.41 -1.69
C TYR A 259 21.81 10.34 -2.12
N ASP A 260 22.25 9.16 -2.54
CA ASP A 260 23.61 8.94 -3.07
C ASP A 260 23.60 9.19 -4.58
N ASN A 261 24.22 10.32 -4.98
CA ASN A 261 24.28 10.73 -6.39
C ASN A 261 25.12 9.80 -7.27
N GLN A 262 26.07 9.06 -6.70
CA GLN A 262 26.88 8.07 -7.43
C GLN A 262 26.09 6.79 -7.66
N LYS A 263 25.42 6.30 -6.62
CA LYS A 263 24.62 5.08 -6.69
C LYS A 263 23.22 5.29 -7.26
N LYS A 264 22.77 6.54 -7.38
CA LYS A 264 21.41 6.92 -7.80
C LYS A 264 20.31 6.26 -6.96
N LYS A 265 20.53 6.18 -5.65
CA LYS A 265 19.59 5.58 -4.69
C LYS A 265 19.68 6.19 -3.31
N TRP A 266 18.66 5.93 -2.51
CA TRP A 266 18.63 6.32 -1.12
C TRP A 266 19.46 5.37 -0.27
N VAL A 267 20.20 5.94 0.69
CA VAL A 267 21.02 5.22 1.67
C VAL A 267 20.68 5.69 3.07
N ILE A 268 20.79 4.80 4.05
CA ILE A 268 20.57 5.17 5.45
C ILE A 268 21.84 5.83 6.01
N LEU A 269 21.68 6.99 6.65
CA LEU A 269 22.75 7.65 7.41
C LEU A 269 22.95 6.97 8.77
N GLY A 270 21.86 6.67 9.45
CA GLY A 270 21.86 6.17 10.81
C GLY A 270 20.52 6.36 11.49
N THR A 271 20.53 6.39 12.81
CA THR A 271 19.34 6.45 13.65
C THR A 271 19.33 7.68 14.53
N LEU A 272 18.14 8.25 14.72
CA LEU A 272 17.98 9.42 15.57
C LEU A 272 18.33 9.09 17.03
N THR A 273 19.24 9.83 17.59
CA THR A 273 19.63 9.75 19.02
C THR A 273 18.82 10.73 19.87
N GLY A 274 18.63 11.94 19.40
CA GLY A 274 17.95 12.95 20.19
C GLY A 274 17.98 14.34 19.57
N LYS A 275 17.69 15.33 20.39
CA LYS A 275 17.70 16.74 20.00
C LYS A 275 18.50 17.61 20.98
N VAL A 276 19.09 18.66 20.45
CA VAL A 276 19.75 19.72 21.21
C VAL A 276 18.96 20.99 21.00
N PHE A 277 18.68 21.67 22.09
CA PHE A 277 18.07 23.01 22.07
C PHE A 277 19.15 24.07 22.11
N SER A 278 19.10 24.98 21.16
CA SER A 278 19.76 26.26 21.29
C SER A 278 18.71 27.37 21.45
N SER A 279 19.15 28.56 21.87
CA SER A 279 18.22 29.71 22.01
C SER A 279 17.58 30.16 20.68
N LYS A 280 18.03 29.64 19.55
CA LYS A 280 17.59 30.07 18.21
C LYS A 280 17.14 28.90 17.30
N ASP A 281 17.69 27.68 17.53
CA ASP A 281 17.46 26.53 16.64
C ASP A 281 17.36 25.21 17.41
N THR A 282 16.57 24.31 16.93
CA THR A 282 16.52 22.92 17.39
C THR A 282 17.27 22.04 16.39
N TRP A 283 18.23 21.26 16.91
CA TRP A 283 19.04 20.36 16.10
C TRP A 283 18.76 18.92 16.48
N ALA A 284 18.44 18.11 15.49
CA ALA A 284 18.40 16.64 15.63
C ALA A 284 19.83 16.10 15.47
N PHE A 285 20.21 15.09 16.24
CA PHE A 285 21.50 14.43 16.06
C PHE A 285 21.32 12.92 15.92
N PHE A 286 22.20 12.31 15.09
CA PHE A 286 22.08 10.94 14.65
C PHE A 286 23.32 10.12 15.02
N ALA A 287 23.09 8.92 15.52
CA ALA A 287 24.13 7.91 15.56
C ALA A 287 24.38 7.38 14.13
N ARG A 288 25.64 7.39 13.71
CA ARG A 288 26.05 6.89 12.38
C ARG A 288 25.73 5.40 12.26
N TYR A 289 25.31 4.98 11.10
CA TYR A 289 25.23 3.55 10.79
C TYR A 289 26.61 2.91 10.94
N ASP A 290 26.69 1.83 11.68
CA ASP A 290 27.96 1.13 11.95
C ASP A 290 27.90 -0.29 11.40
N GLN A 291 28.48 -0.49 10.24
CA GLN A 291 28.51 -1.79 9.56
C GLN A 291 29.18 -2.88 10.41
N ASN A 292 30.23 -2.53 11.14
CA ASN A 292 30.91 -3.51 12.00
C ASN A 292 29.99 -4.05 13.10
N THR A 293 29.16 -3.20 13.70
CA THR A 293 28.16 -3.62 14.70
C THR A 293 27.10 -4.54 14.05
N VAL A 294 26.69 -4.25 12.83
CA VAL A 294 25.77 -5.10 12.04
C VAL A 294 26.43 -6.47 11.81
N ASP A 295 27.68 -6.49 11.36
CA ASP A 295 28.40 -7.72 11.03
C ASP A 295 28.63 -8.58 12.28
N ILE A 296 28.93 -7.99 13.43
CA ILE A 296 29.07 -8.71 14.70
C ILE A 296 27.77 -9.50 15.00
N LEU A 297 26.61 -8.82 14.93
CA LEU A 297 25.35 -9.51 15.23
C LEU A 297 25.00 -10.56 14.17
N LYS A 298 25.16 -10.23 12.88
CA LYS A 298 24.92 -11.17 11.78
C LYS A 298 25.81 -12.41 11.89
N ASN A 299 27.11 -12.24 12.12
CA ASN A 299 28.05 -13.36 12.27
C ASN A 299 27.72 -14.22 13.50
N THR A 300 27.22 -13.59 14.58
CA THR A 300 26.77 -14.33 15.77
C THR A 300 25.64 -15.32 15.44
N PHE A 301 24.73 -14.92 14.55
CA PHE A 301 23.55 -15.69 14.19
C PHE A 301 23.63 -16.36 12.82
N THR A 302 24.79 -16.45 12.19
CA THR A 302 24.97 -17.13 10.91
C THR A 302 25.91 -18.31 11.06
N GLN A 303 25.53 -19.43 10.51
CA GLN A 303 26.35 -20.61 10.32
C GLN A 303 26.49 -20.88 8.83
N GLU A 304 27.70 -20.73 8.30
CA GLU A 304 28.02 -21.04 6.90
C GLU A 304 28.04 -22.54 6.68
N VAL A 305 27.43 -23.02 5.57
CA VAL A 305 27.37 -24.44 5.19
C VAL A 305 27.72 -24.57 3.71
N ASN A 306 28.90 -25.10 3.41
CA ASN A 306 29.39 -25.32 2.06
C ASN A 306 28.96 -26.71 1.54
N LEU A 307 27.94 -26.77 0.72
CA LEU A 307 27.46 -28.03 0.14
C LEU A 307 28.25 -28.42 -1.12
N ASN A 308 28.51 -27.46 -1.99
CA ASN A 308 29.25 -27.68 -3.24
C ASN A 308 28.70 -28.86 -4.07
N GLY A 309 27.39 -28.91 -4.26
CA GLY A 309 26.69 -29.96 -5.00
C GLY A 309 26.47 -31.25 -4.22
N GLN A 310 26.88 -31.32 -2.95
CA GLN A 310 26.82 -32.54 -2.15
C GLN A 310 25.46 -32.70 -1.47
N LYS A 311 25.24 -33.92 -0.92
CA LYS A 311 24.10 -34.22 -0.10
C LYS A 311 24.42 -33.95 1.38
N MET A 312 23.48 -33.25 2.04
CA MET A 312 23.49 -33.03 3.47
C MET A 312 22.29 -33.72 4.11
N THR A 313 22.48 -34.37 5.24
CA THR A 313 21.40 -34.85 6.11
C THR A 313 21.32 -33.99 7.36
N VAL A 314 20.11 -33.67 7.78
CA VAL A 314 19.85 -32.84 8.96
C VAL A 314 18.87 -33.54 9.86
N ASN A 315 19.25 -33.66 11.13
CA ASN A 315 18.35 -34.06 12.20
C ASN A 315 18.31 -32.97 13.28
N ASN A 316 17.53 -33.16 14.32
CA ASN A 316 17.42 -32.17 15.40
C ASN A 316 18.71 -31.95 16.21
N LYS A 317 19.74 -32.78 16.03
CA LYS A 317 20.98 -32.70 16.79
C LYS A 317 22.17 -32.36 15.92
N ASN A 318 22.26 -32.93 14.73
CA ASN A 318 23.47 -32.89 13.91
C ASN A 318 23.18 -32.61 12.46
N ILE A 319 24.17 -32.01 11.80
CA ILE A 319 24.27 -31.91 10.35
C ILE A 319 25.40 -32.84 9.90
N ALA A 320 25.12 -33.71 8.93
CA ALA A 320 26.11 -34.57 8.29
C ALA A 320 26.18 -34.28 6.80
N ILE A 321 27.38 -34.02 6.26
CA ILE A 321 27.66 -33.88 4.84
C ILE A 321 28.36 -35.12 4.35
N ASN A 322 27.84 -35.82 3.35
CA ASN A 322 28.31 -37.09 2.84
C ASN A 322 28.58 -38.11 3.98
N ASP A 323 27.60 -38.26 4.86
CA ASP A 323 27.62 -39.17 6.03
C ASP A 323 28.69 -38.86 7.08
N LYS A 324 29.45 -37.76 6.92
CA LYS A 324 30.36 -37.26 7.95
C LYS A 324 29.65 -36.23 8.81
N ILE A 325 29.53 -36.54 10.11
CA ILE A 325 29.00 -35.57 11.08
C ILE A 325 29.94 -34.36 11.11
N THR A 326 29.42 -33.21 10.81
CA THR A 326 30.14 -31.93 10.96
C THR A 326 30.00 -31.45 12.42
N ALA A 327 30.95 -30.63 12.88
CA ALA A 327 30.88 -30.02 14.21
C ALA A 327 29.70 -29.04 14.39
N ILE A 328 28.76 -28.97 13.44
CA ILE A 328 27.59 -28.13 13.50
C ILE A 328 26.52 -28.88 14.31
N GLU A 329 26.45 -28.58 15.58
CA GLU A 329 25.39 -29.08 16.46
C GLU A 329 24.20 -28.12 16.40
N LEU A 330 23.02 -28.60 16.02
CA LEU A 330 21.75 -27.86 16.12
C LEU A 330 21.21 -27.83 17.57
N THR A 331 22.02 -28.18 18.53
CA THR A 331 21.75 -28.11 19.96
C THR A 331 21.98 -26.71 20.51
N LYS A 332 21.83 -26.50 21.80
CA LYS A 332 21.73 -25.22 22.53
C LYS A 332 22.55 -24.02 22.00
N SER A 333 23.74 -24.23 21.46
CA SER A 333 24.61 -23.14 20.97
C SER A 333 24.34 -22.71 19.55
N ASN A 334 23.81 -23.57 18.69
CA ASN A 334 23.53 -23.29 17.28
C ASN A 334 22.04 -23.20 16.94
N LYS A 335 21.18 -23.56 17.89
CA LYS A 335 19.76 -23.27 17.79
C LYS A 335 19.58 -21.74 17.69
N ASN A 336 18.71 -21.28 16.78
CA ASN A 336 18.45 -19.89 16.47
C ASN A 336 19.47 -19.23 15.52
N LYS A 337 20.43 -19.98 14.97
CA LYS A 337 21.28 -19.48 13.89
C LYS A 337 20.66 -19.72 12.53
N ASP A 338 20.89 -18.78 11.63
CA ASP A 338 20.63 -18.97 10.21
C ASP A 338 21.64 -19.96 9.64
N LEU A 339 21.17 -20.97 8.90
CA LEU A 339 22.03 -21.84 8.10
C LEU A 339 22.15 -21.22 6.70
N LYS A 340 23.35 -20.77 6.34
CA LYS A 340 23.61 -20.15 5.06
C LYS A 340 24.35 -21.12 4.15
N PHE A 341 23.65 -21.56 3.10
CA PHE A 341 24.10 -22.61 2.18
C PHE A 341 24.79 -22.02 0.96
N HIS A 342 25.86 -22.69 0.53
CA HIS A 342 26.69 -22.35 -0.62
C HIS A 342 26.86 -23.52 -1.57
N GLY A 343 26.91 -23.18 -2.88
CA GLY A 343 27.36 -24.08 -3.93
C GLY A 343 26.32 -25.11 -4.38
N GLY A 344 25.06 -24.92 -4.09
CA GLY A 344 23.99 -25.85 -4.50
C GLY A 344 24.06 -27.21 -3.81
N GLY A 345 23.07 -28.05 -4.01
CA GLY A 345 23.05 -29.42 -3.50
C GLY A 345 21.72 -29.88 -2.90
N SER A 346 21.74 -31.03 -2.23
CA SER A 346 20.56 -31.66 -1.63
C SER A 346 20.62 -31.63 -0.10
N ILE A 347 19.51 -31.27 0.50
CA ILE A 347 19.32 -31.18 1.95
C ILE A 347 18.20 -32.16 2.34
N GLU A 348 18.50 -33.21 3.07
CA GLU A 348 17.50 -34.19 3.52
C GLU A 348 17.26 -34.06 5.02
N LEU A 349 16.02 -33.80 5.40
CA LEU A 349 15.58 -33.84 6.80
C LEU A 349 15.24 -35.26 7.21
N THR A 350 15.96 -35.79 8.16
CA THR A 350 15.70 -37.13 8.76
C THR A 350 14.79 -37.05 9.99
N ASP A 351 14.68 -35.84 10.58
CA ASP A 351 13.75 -35.47 11.65
C ASP A 351 13.08 -34.12 11.35
N ASN A 352 12.06 -33.76 12.14
CA ASN A 352 11.52 -32.41 12.11
C ASN A 352 12.62 -31.42 12.50
N LEU A 353 12.79 -30.37 11.70
CA LEU A 353 13.79 -29.34 11.94
C LEU A 353 13.13 -28.09 12.54
N ASN A 354 13.42 -27.85 13.82
CA ASN A 354 13.05 -26.61 14.50
C ASN A 354 14.29 -25.72 14.69
N SER A 355 14.46 -24.75 13.83
CA SER A 355 15.57 -23.76 13.88
C SER A 355 15.34 -22.63 14.88
N GLY A 356 14.19 -22.63 15.59
CA GLY A 356 13.86 -21.54 16.50
C GLY A 356 13.67 -20.22 15.76
N THR A 357 14.50 -19.24 16.09
CA THR A 357 14.55 -17.92 15.40
C THR A 357 15.60 -17.87 14.28
N GLY A 358 16.22 -19.01 13.94
CA GLY A 358 17.11 -19.16 12.78
C GLY A 358 16.32 -19.49 11.51
N GLY A 359 16.86 -19.09 10.37
CA GLY A 359 16.29 -19.35 9.04
C GLY A 359 17.24 -20.17 8.17
N LEU A 360 16.82 -20.39 6.93
CA LEU A 360 17.64 -21.00 5.88
C LEU A 360 17.92 -19.95 4.81
N ILE A 361 19.18 -19.74 4.49
CA ILE A 361 19.64 -18.77 3.50
C ILE A 361 20.33 -19.52 2.38
N PHE A 362 19.89 -19.35 1.16
CA PHE A 362 20.41 -19.97 -0.05
C PHE A 362 21.09 -18.91 -0.91
N ASP A 363 22.37 -19.11 -1.24
CA ASP A 363 23.16 -18.16 -2.03
C ASP A 363 22.64 -17.99 -3.47
N GLU A 364 23.17 -17.02 -4.19
CA GLU A 364 22.71 -16.67 -5.54
C GLU A 364 23.17 -17.66 -6.60
N GLY A 365 22.39 -17.79 -7.69
CA GLY A 365 22.75 -18.53 -8.90
C GLY A 365 22.86 -20.04 -8.75
N GLN A 366 22.21 -20.63 -7.74
CA GLN A 366 22.33 -22.04 -7.38
C GLN A 366 21.01 -22.81 -7.52
N HIS A 367 21.11 -24.14 -7.38
CA HIS A 367 19.96 -25.02 -7.27
C HIS A 367 20.09 -25.90 -6.03
N TYR A 368 19.04 -25.88 -5.21
CA TYR A 368 18.96 -26.69 -4.02
C TYR A 368 17.70 -27.56 -4.02
N SER A 369 17.80 -28.74 -3.42
CA SER A 369 16.66 -29.61 -3.19
C SER A 369 16.54 -29.88 -1.69
N VAL A 370 15.43 -29.51 -1.08
CA VAL A 370 15.15 -29.73 0.35
C VAL A 370 14.06 -30.79 0.46
N ILE A 371 14.42 -31.93 1.02
CA ILE A 371 13.59 -33.15 1.06
C ILE A 371 13.35 -33.55 2.50
N GLY A 372 12.12 -33.89 2.86
CA GLY A 372 11.79 -34.26 4.22
C GLY A 372 10.67 -35.30 4.33
N LYS A 373 10.14 -35.84 3.21
CA LYS A 373 9.00 -36.76 3.24
C LYS A 373 7.90 -36.23 4.18
N ASP A 374 7.80 -36.87 5.35
CA ASP A 374 6.82 -36.50 6.39
C ASP A 374 7.37 -35.50 7.42
N LYS A 375 8.61 -35.07 7.27
CA LYS A 375 9.26 -34.18 8.21
C LYS A 375 8.83 -32.73 7.96
N ALA A 376 8.79 -31.95 9.04
CA ALA A 376 8.38 -30.58 9.05
C ALA A 376 9.54 -29.64 9.38
N TYR A 377 9.50 -28.46 8.81
CA TYR A 377 10.38 -27.34 9.11
C TYR A 377 9.64 -26.23 9.86
N LYS A 378 10.34 -25.67 10.85
CA LYS A 378 9.98 -24.45 11.56
C LYS A 378 11.22 -23.57 11.76
N GLY A 379 11.10 -22.29 11.51
CA GLY A 379 12.20 -21.35 11.66
C GLY A 379 11.82 -19.90 11.37
N ALA A 380 12.83 -19.02 11.30
CA ALA A 380 12.62 -17.59 11.01
C ALA A 380 12.11 -17.35 9.59
N GLY A 381 12.43 -18.24 8.66
CA GLY A 381 12.04 -18.14 7.26
C GLY A 381 13.07 -18.74 6.33
N VAL A 382 12.86 -18.53 5.04
CA VAL A 382 13.78 -18.90 3.96
C VAL A 382 14.11 -17.67 3.13
N GLU A 383 15.40 -17.40 2.91
CA GLU A 383 15.89 -16.41 1.96
C GLU A 383 16.48 -17.15 0.77
N ILE A 384 16.03 -16.79 -0.43
CA ILE A 384 16.50 -17.42 -1.66
C ILE A 384 17.15 -16.35 -2.52
N GLY A 385 18.46 -16.50 -2.75
CA GLY A 385 19.26 -15.58 -3.55
C GLY A 385 18.74 -15.47 -4.97
N LYS A 386 19.09 -14.37 -5.62
CA LYS A 386 18.70 -14.09 -7.01
C LYS A 386 19.16 -15.25 -7.91
N ASP A 387 18.34 -15.60 -8.92
CA ASP A 387 18.59 -16.68 -9.88
C ASP A 387 18.80 -18.07 -9.25
N THR A 388 18.44 -18.25 -7.96
CA THR A 388 18.45 -19.51 -7.23
C THR A 388 17.08 -20.14 -7.24
N VAL A 389 17.05 -21.48 -7.40
CA VAL A 389 15.84 -22.29 -7.31
C VAL A 389 15.98 -23.27 -6.14
N VAL A 390 14.96 -23.33 -5.29
CA VAL A 390 14.87 -24.29 -4.19
C VAL A 390 13.64 -25.16 -4.39
N ASP A 391 13.87 -26.47 -4.65
CA ASP A 391 12.81 -27.47 -4.67
C ASP A 391 12.48 -27.89 -3.26
N TRP A 392 11.28 -27.57 -2.80
CA TRP A 392 10.84 -27.67 -1.42
C TRP A 392 9.83 -28.81 -1.24
N SER A 393 10.31 -29.94 -0.70
CA SER A 393 9.54 -31.16 -0.42
C SER A 393 9.53 -31.50 1.08
N VAL A 394 9.32 -30.47 1.90
CA VAL A 394 9.25 -30.55 3.37
C VAL A 394 7.93 -29.95 3.81
N LYS A 395 7.25 -30.54 4.80
CA LYS A 395 6.03 -29.98 5.40
C LYS A 395 6.35 -28.79 6.27
N GLY A 396 5.38 -27.91 6.46
CA GLY A 396 5.42 -26.86 7.47
C GLY A 396 4.95 -27.38 8.83
N GLU A 397 5.43 -26.80 9.91
CA GLU A 397 4.87 -27.09 11.23
C GLU A 397 3.55 -26.33 11.43
N ALA A 398 2.53 -27.04 11.92
CA ALA A 398 1.24 -26.42 12.23
C ALA A 398 1.41 -25.24 13.21
N ASN A 399 0.67 -24.19 13.01
CA ASN A 399 0.74 -22.93 13.77
C ASN A 399 2.05 -22.14 13.60
N ASP A 400 2.85 -22.44 12.57
CA ASP A 400 3.95 -21.59 12.12
C ASP A 400 3.62 -20.95 10.77
N ASN A 401 4.30 -19.85 10.44
CA ASN A 401 4.25 -19.22 9.13
C ASN A 401 5.63 -19.34 8.48
N LEU A 402 5.67 -19.88 7.27
CA LEU A 402 6.88 -19.84 6.46
C LEU A 402 7.04 -18.43 5.88
N HIS A 403 8.08 -17.71 6.27
CA HIS A 403 8.44 -16.42 5.71
C HIS A 403 9.43 -16.61 4.57
N LYS A 404 9.09 -16.16 3.36
CA LYS A 404 9.97 -16.24 2.19
C LYS A 404 10.42 -14.84 1.77
N THR A 405 11.73 -14.64 1.71
CA THR A 405 12.41 -13.43 1.22
C THR A 405 13.42 -13.78 0.11
N GLY A 406 14.08 -12.78 -0.46
CA GLY A 406 15.03 -12.95 -1.55
C GLY A 406 14.38 -13.16 -2.92
N ALA A 407 15.08 -12.76 -3.98
CA ALA A 407 14.55 -12.66 -5.35
C ALA A 407 14.45 -14.02 -6.09
N GLY A 408 14.94 -15.09 -5.50
CA GLY A 408 14.90 -16.44 -6.09
C GLY A 408 13.55 -17.14 -5.97
N THR A 409 13.50 -18.38 -6.45
CA THR A 409 12.27 -19.17 -6.59
C THR A 409 12.20 -20.32 -5.58
N LEU A 410 11.06 -20.42 -4.92
CA LEU A 410 10.68 -21.55 -4.06
C LEU A 410 9.65 -22.43 -4.78
N ASN A 411 10.01 -23.64 -5.16
CA ASN A 411 9.09 -24.61 -5.74
C ASN A 411 8.48 -25.46 -4.63
N VAL A 412 7.21 -25.25 -4.31
CA VAL A 412 6.52 -25.98 -3.22
C VAL A 412 5.88 -27.24 -3.79
N ASN A 413 6.49 -28.40 -3.53
CA ASN A 413 6.11 -29.68 -4.13
C ASN A 413 5.22 -30.56 -3.24
N VAL A 414 4.99 -30.15 -1.98
CA VAL A 414 4.11 -30.86 -1.03
C VAL A 414 3.25 -29.89 -0.25
N ALA A 415 2.06 -30.30 0.13
CA ALA A 415 1.18 -29.50 0.99
C ALA A 415 1.84 -29.25 2.34
N GLN A 416 1.91 -27.98 2.73
CA GLN A 416 2.66 -27.52 3.90
C GLN A 416 1.91 -27.71 5.22
N GLY A 417 0.59 -27.55 5.20
CA GLY A 417 -0.24 -27.61 6.41
C GLY A 417 -0.13 -26.38 7.31
N ASN A 418 0.64 -25.38 6.93
CA ASN A 418 0.79 -24.09 7.59
C ASN A 418 0.52 -22.93 6.63
N ASN A 419 0.86 -21.70 7.01
CA ASN A 419 0.70 -20.52 6.16
C ASN A 419 2.04 -20.08 5.56
N LEU A 420 1.95 -19.37 4.44
CA LEU A 420 3.07 -18.67 3.79
C LEU A 420 2.90 -17.15 3.95
N LYS A 421 4.01 -16.47 4.25
CA LYS A 421 4.19 -15.04 4.01
C LYS A 421 5.33 -14.84 3.02
N THR A 422 5.08 -14.16 1.91
CA THR A 422 6.10 -13.90 0.90
C THR A 422 6.20 -12.43 0.57
N GLY A 423 7.42 -11.92 0.54
CA GLY A 423 7.70 -10.50 0.27
C GLY A 423 8.56 -10.27 -0.96
N ASP A 424 9.16 -11.31 -1.56
CA ASP A 424 10.05 -11.15 -2.70
C ASP A 424 10.21 -12.44 -3.50
N GLY A 425 10.63 -12.31 -4.76
CA GLY A 425 10.87 -13.44 -5.67
C GLY A 425 9.59 -14.24 -5.96
N THR A 426 9.75 -15.49 -6.35
CA THR A 426 8.66 -16.35 -6.79
C THR A 426 8.42 -17.53 -5.86
N VAL A 427 7.16 -17.81 -5.56
CA VAL A 427 6.72 -19.06 -4.95
C VAL A 427 5.85 -19.80 -5.96
N PHE A 428 6.32 -20.96 -6.43
CA PHE A 428 5.65 -21.80 -7.41
C PHE A 428 4.93 -22.95 -6.70
N LEU A 429 3.61 -23.01 -6.83
CA LEU A 429 2.77 -23.91 -6.07
C LEU A 429 2.47 -25.19 -6.89
N ASN A 430 3.26 -26.25 -6.68
CA ASN A 430 3.13 -27.54 -7.38
C ASN A 430 2.25 -28.55 -6.63
N ALA A 431 1.79 -28.23 -5.43
CA ALA A 431 0.95 -29.09 -4.63
C ALA A 431 -0.49 -28.59 -4.54
N GLU A 432 -1.46 -29.50 -4.47
CA GLU A 432 -2.83 -29.16 -4.12
C GLU A 432 -2.87 -28.59 -2.70
N LYS A 433 -3.60 -27.48 -2.50
CA LYS A 433 -3.66 -26.78 -1.21
C LYS A 433 -2.27 -26.61 -0.58
N ALA A 434 -1.34 -26.04 -1.35
CA ALA A 434 0.05 -25.92 -0.96
C ALA A 434 0.23 -25.31 0.43
N PHE A 435 -0.59 -24.32 0.79
CA PHE A 435 -0.65 -23.69 2.12
C PHE A 435 -2.10 -23.53 2.58
N ASN A 436 -2.31 -23.41 3.90
CA ASN A 436 -3.62 -23.08 4.44
C ASN A 436 -4.03 -21.66 4.08
N ALA A 437 -3.10 -20.70 4.18
CA ALA A 437 -3.24 -19.34 3.73
C ALA A 437 -1.91 -18.79 3.21
N ILE A 438 -2.00 -17.91 2.22
CA ILE A 438 -0.84 -17.24 1.62
C ILE A 438 -1.03 -15.74 1.75
N TYR A 439 -0.01 -15.05 2.27
CA TYR A 439 0.03 -13.60 2.44
C TYR A 439 1.14 -13.04 1.57
N VAL A 440 0.76 -12.21 0.60
CA VAL A 440 1.68 -11.56 -0.35
C VAL A 440 1.83 -10.11 0.06
N ALA A 441 3.07 -9.68 0.26
CA ALA A 441 3.39 -8.35 0.76
C ALA A 441 4.49 -7.67 -0.06
N SER A 442 4.75 -6.40 0.22
CA SER A 442 5.88 -5.61 -0.30
C SER A 442 5.82 -5.22 -1.78
N GLY A 443 4.86 -5.70 -2.55
CA GLY A 443 4.75 -5.44 -4.00
C GLY A 443 5.72 -6.23 -4.89
N ARG A 444 6.66 -7.01 -4.31
CA ARG A 444 7.71 -7.70 -5.07
C ARG A 444 7.55 -9.23 -5.11
N GLY A 445 6.71 -9.79 -4.23
CA GLY A 445 6.45 -11.22 -4.19
C GLY A 445 5.51 -11.68 -5.31
N THR A 446 5.81 -12.81 -5.92
CA THR A 446 4.95 -13.48 -6.90
C THR A 446 4.58 -14.87 -6.42
N VAL A 447 3.29 -15.17 -6.43
CA VAL A 447 2.77 -16.53 -6.26
C VAL A 447 2.31 -17.02 -7.62
N LYS A 448 2.85 -18.14 -8.07
CA LYS A 448 2.57 -18.74 -9.37
C LYS A 448 1.93 -20.12 -9.22
N LEU A 449 0.82 -20.37 -9.90
CA LEU A 449 0.14 -21.66 -9.83
C LEU A 449 0.86 -22.69 -10.70
N GLY A 450 1.15 -23.86 -10.13
CA GLY A 450 1.72 -25.00 -10.83
C GLY A 450 0.67 -26.05 -11.21
N GLN A 451 -0.52 -25.97 -10.60
CA GLN A 451 -1.65 -26.86 -10.88
C GLN A 451 -2.99 -26.22 -10.50
N ALA A 452 -4.07 -26.81 -10.91
CA ALA A 452 -5.39 -26.51 -10.40
C ALA A 452 -5.46 -26.82 -8.90
N ASP A 453 -6.32 -26.11 -8.17
CA ASP A 453 -6.51 -26.30 -6.72
C ASP A 453 -5.22 -26.12 -5.85
N ALA A 454 -4.20 -25.45 -6.38
CA ALA A 454 -2.99 -25.14 -5.60
C ALA A 454 -3.29 -24.21 -4.41
N LEU A 455 -4.35 -23.40 -4.49
CA LEU A 455 -4.88 -22.60 -3.40
C LEU A 455 -5.99 -23.34 -2.64
N ASP A 456 -6.19 -23.00 -1.36
CA ASP A 456 -7.27 -23.61 -0.57
C ASP A 456 -8.66 -23.15 -1.05
N LYS A 457 -9.34 -24.04 -1.74
CA LYS A 457 -10.69 -23.81 -2.29
C LYS A 457 -11.80 -23.71 -1.24
N ASN A 458 -11.55 -24.11 -0.01
CA ASN A 458 -12.52 -24.03 1.08
C ASN A 458 -12.51 -22.68 1.80
N SER A 459 -11.49 -21.85 1.58
CA SER A 459 -11.41 -20.50 2.12
C SER A 459 -12.29 -19.53 1.30
N ASP A 460 -12.90 -18.56 1.95
CA ASP A 460 -13.63 -17.46 1.29
C ASP A 460 -12.74 -16.69 0.31
N TYR A 461 -11.45 -16.61 0.60
CA TYR A 461 -10.42 -15.95 -0.20
C TYR A 461 -9.55 -16.94 -1.00
N ARG A 462 -9.94 -18.19 -1.08
CA ARG A 462 -9.16 -19.25 -1.73
C ARG A 462 -7.72 -19.34 -1.19
N GLY A 463 -7.52 -18.96 0.07
CA GLY A 463 -6.25 -19.04 0.75
C GLY A 463 -5.20 -18.01 0.35
N ILE A 464 -5.53 -16.96 -0.42
CA ILE A 464 -4.58 -15.89 -0.77
C ILE A 464 -5.09 -14.53 -0.31
N TYR A 465 -4.17 -13.72 0.23
CA TYR A 465 -4.39 -12.37 0.74
C TYR A 465 -3.26 -11.46 0.29
N PHE A 466 -3.59 -10.31 -0.26
CA PHE A 466 -2.64 -9.27 -0.60
C PHE A 466 -2.63 -8.23 0.50
N THR A 467 -1.49 -8.09 1.16
CA THR A 467 -1.30 -7.15 2.28
C THR A 467 -0.60 -5.88 1.81
N SER A 468 0.09 -5.18 2.69
CA SER A 468 0.76 -3.92 2.37
C SER A 468 1.59 -3.99 1.08
N ARG A 469 1.32 -3.08 0.15
CA ARG A 469 1.90 -2.97 -1.20
C ARG A 469 1.58 -4.13 -2.15
N GLY A 470 0.78 -5.11 -1.72
CA GLY A 470 0.34 -6.19 -2.59
C GLY A 470 1.47 -7.11 -3.07
N GLY A 471 1.38 -7.49 -4.30
CA GLY A 471 2.25 -8.40 -5.05
C GLY A 471 1.47 -9.10 -6.14
N THR A 472 2.03 -10.14 -6.73
CA THR A 472 1.49 -10.77 -7.92
C THR A 472 0.94 -12.18 -7.66
N LEU A 473 -0.26 -12.47 -8.17
CA LEU A 473 -0.75 -13.82 -8.41
C LEU A 473 -0.69 -14.11 -9.92
N ASP A 474 0.13 -15.05 -10.34
CA ASP A 474 0.16 -15.55 -11.71
C ASP A 474 -0.65 -16.85 -11.81
N LEU A 475 -1.74 -16.80 -12.54
CA LEU A 475 -2.62 -17.94 -12.78
C LEU A 475 -1.95 -19.05 -13.59
N ASN A 476 -0.94 -18.71 -14.41
CA ASN A 476 -0.15 -19.65 -15.17
C ASN A 476 -0.97 -20.71 -15.95
N GLY A 477 -2.09 -20.29 -16.54
CA GLY A 477 -2.99 -21.15 -17.30
C GLY A 477 -4.02 -21.95 -16.50
N PHE A 478 -4.09 -21.74 -15.17
CA PHE A 478 -5.06 -22.40 -14.29
C PHE A 478 -6.14 -21.42 -13.85
N SER A 479 -7.40 -21.75 -14.13
CA SER A 479 -8.53 -20.93 -13.71
C SER A 479 -8.72 -20.96 -12.19
N GLN A 480 -9.10 -19.82 -11.62
CA GLN A 480 -9.35 -19.66 -10.19
C GLN A 480 -10.66 -18.94 -9.93
N SER A 481 -11.34 -19.38 -8.88
CA SER A 481 -12.56 -18.77 -8.40
C SER A 481 -12.37 -18.27 -6.97
N PHE A 482 -12.73 -17.02 -6.73
CA PHE A 482 -12.70 -16.41 -5.41
C PHE A 482 -14.10 -15.96 -5.02
N LYS A 483 -14.52 -16.26 -3.81
CA LYS A 483 -15.73 -15.70 -3.23
C LYS A 483 -15.53 -14.20 -2.98
N LYS A 484 -14.38 -13.84 -2.47
CA LYS A 484 -13.92 -12.46 -2.25
C LYS A 484 -12.40 -12.43 -2.38
N ILE A 485 -11.84 -11.40 -2.99
CA ILE A 485 -10.40 -11.24 -3.06
C ILE A 485 -9.95 -10.00 -2.28
N ALA A 486 -8.95 -10.19 -1.43
CA ALA A 486 -8.44 -9.13 -0.58
C ALA A 486 -7.29 -8.39 -1.27
N ALA A 487 -7.55 -7.19 -1.75
CA ALA A 487 -6.56 -6.31 -2.38
C ALA A 487 -6.85 -4.86 -2.00
N THR A 488 -6.32 -4.43 -0.86
CA THR A 488 -6.45 -3.04 -0.36
C THR A 488 -5.36 -2.12 -0.91
N ASP A 489 -4.45 -2.64 -1.72
CA ASP A 489 -3.33 -1.88 -2.24
C ASP A 489 -3.29 -1.95 -3.77
N VAL A 490 -3.02 -0.82 -4.41
CA VAL A 490 -2.90 -0.69 -5.87
C VAL A 490 -1.73 -1.51 -6.46
N GLY A 491 -0.78 -1.91 -5.63
CA GLY A 491 0.34 -2.77 -6.00
C GLY A 491 -0.01 -4.25 -6.19
N THR A 492 -1.29 -4.62 -6.02
CA THR A 492 -1.76 -5.99 -6.27
C THR A 492 -1.95 -6.24 -7.76
N ILE A 493 -1.43 -7.35 -8.25
CA ILE A 493 -1.56 -7.77 -9.65
C ILE A 493 -2.07 -9.21 -9.70
N ILE A 494 -3.15 -9.44 -10.44
CA ILE A 494 -3.53 -10.77 -10.88
C ILE A 494 -3.24 -10.85 -12.37
N THR A 495 -2.46 -11.83 -12.77
CA THR A 495 -2.06 -12.01 -14.17
C THR A 495 -2.15 -13.47 -14.60
N ASN A 496 -2.12 -13.68 -15.89
CA ASN A 496 -1.89 -14.99 -16.49
C ASN A 496 -0.82 -14.85 -17.56
N THR A 497 0.38 -15.32 -17.27
CA THR A 497 1.52 -15.25 -18.19
C THR A 497 1.57 -16.43 -19.18
N SER A 498 0.72 -17.43 -19.00
CA SER A 498 0.62 -18.59 -19.90
C SER A 498 -0.08 -18.25 -21.22
N ASP A 499 0.29 -18.94 -22.28
CA ASP A 499 -0.45 -18.90 -23.55
C ASP A 499 -1.84 -19.56 -23.43
N LYS A 500 -2.04 -20.42 -22.45
CA LYS A 500 -3.34 -21.01 -22.13
C LYS A 500 -4.21 -19.99 -21.39
N THR A 501 -5.37 -19.68 -21.93
CA THR A 501 -6.35 -18.79 -21.27
C THR A 501 -6.78 -19.36 -19.92
N ALA A 502 -6.81 -18.53 -18.91
CA ALA A 502 -7.36 -18.84 -17.60
C ALA A 502 -8.54 -17.91 -17.28
N THR A 503 -9.50 -18.42 -16.52
CA THR A 503 -10.64 -17.64 -16.04
C THR A 503 -10.48 -17.28 -14.57
N LEU A 504 -10.58 -16.00 -14.27
CA LEU A 504 -10.68 -15.45 -12.92
C LEU A 504 -12.16 -15.23 -12.61
N SER A 505 -12.73 -16.04 -11.73
CA SER A 505 -14.12 -15.92 -11.31
C SER A 505 -14.22 -15.22 -9.94
N LEU A 506 -14.89 -14.08 -9.91
CA LEU A 506 -15.12 -13.27 -8.71
C LEU A 506 -16.60 -13.28 -8.34
N GLN A 507 -16.96 -13.79 -7.16
CA GLN A 507 -18.36 -13.89 -6.73
C GLN A 507 -18.84 -12.63 -6.01
N ASN A 508 -18.02 -12.03 -5.16
CA ASN A 508 -18.29 -10.83 -4.39
C ASN A 508 -19.71 -10.78 -3.76
N PRO A 509 -19.96 -11.56 -2.72
CA PRO A 509 -21.28 -11.62 -2.09
C PRO A 509 -21.65 -10.33 -1.33
N SER A 510 -20.70 -9.42 -1.16
CA SER A 510 -20.86 -8.11 -0.53
C SER A 510 -20.12 -7.06 -1.36
N ARG A 511 -20.47 -5.80 -1.16
CA ARG A 511 -19.78 -4.67 -1.78
C ARG A 511 -18.29 -4.68 -1.42
N TYR A 512 -17.45 -4.61 -2.45
CA TYR A 512 -16.00 -4.70 -2.30
C TYR A 512 -15.29 -3.95 -3.44
N VAL A 513 -14.28 -3.16 -3.12
CA VAL A 513 -13.44 -2.48 -4.10
C VAL A 513 -12.15 -3.27 -4.31
N TYR A 514 -11.88 -3.65 -5.54
CA TYR A 514 -10.62 -4.25 -5.94
C TYR A 514 -9.69 -3.16 -6.49
N HIS A 515 -8.63 -2.84 -5.76
CA HIS A 515 -7.68 -1.77 -6.12
C HIS A 515 -6.58 -2.22 -7.06
N GLY A 516 -6.37 -3.53 -7.19
CA GLY A 516 -5.29 -4.11 -7.97
C GLY A 516 -5.54 -4.11 -9.48
N SER A 517 -4.53 -4.53 -10.23
CA SER A 517 -4.61 -4.71 -11.67
C SER A 517 -4.91 -6.15 -12.04
N ILE A 518 -5.68 -6.35 -13.14
CA ILE A 518 -5.92 -7.66 -13.74
C ILE A 518 -5.39 -7.62 -15.17
N THR A 519 -4.47 -8.53 -15.50
CA THR A 519 -3.73 -8.48 -16.76
C THR A 519 -3.55 -9.86 -17.40
N GLY A 520 -2.94 -9.89 -18.56
CA GLY A 520 -2.53 -11.11 -19.24
C GLY A 520 -3.67 -11.82 -19.97
N ASN A 521 -3.48 -13.10 -20.25
CA ASN A 521 -4.44 -13.95 -20.99
C ASN A 521 -5.56 -14.46 -20.06
N THR A 522 -6.35 -13.53 -19.52
CA THR A 522 -7.31 -13.77 -18.42
C THR A 522 -8.71 -13.39 -18.84
N ASN A 523 -9.65 -14.34 -18.78
CA ASN A 523 -11.09 -14.04 -18.74
C ASN A 523 -11.46 -13.61 -17.31
N ILE A 524 -12.41 -12.69 -17.20
CA ILE A 524 -12.98 -12.28 -15.91
C ILE A 524 -14.45 -12.64 -15.90
N GLU A 525 -14.88 -13.35 -14.86
CA GLU A 525 -16.30 -13.67 -14.65
C GLU A 525 -16.76 -13.16 -13.29
N HIS A 526 -17.93 -12.55 -13.28
CA HIS A 526 -18.61 -12.15 -12.06
C HIS A 526 -20.07 -12.56 -12.12
N THR A 527 -20.46 -13.40 -11.19
CA THR A 527 -21.86 -13.87 -11.08
C THR A 527 -22.39 -13.55 -9.70
N GLY A 528 -23.39 -12.69 -9.64
CA GLY A 528 -24.11 -12.38 -8.42
C GLY A 528 -25.34 -13.27 -8.21
N THR A 529 -25.89 -13.25 -7.00
CA THR A 529 -27.13 -13.94 -6.67
C THR A 529 -28.35 -13.10 -6.97
N GLN A 530 -28.18 -11.79 -7.10
CA GLN A 530 -29.24 -10.82 -7.40
C GLN A 530 -28.62 -9.51 -7.89
N LYS A 531 -29.41 -8.76 -8.65
CA LYS A 531 -29.05 -7.42 -9.16
C LYS A 531 -29.08 -6.37 -8.01
N SER A 532 -28.36 -6.62 -6.95
CA SER A 532 -28.31 -5.78 -5.75
C SER A 532 -27.00 -4.97 -5.71
N ALA A 533 -27.08 -3.73 -5.27
CA ALA A 533 -25.91 -2.89 -5.04
C ALA A 533 -24.95 -3.50 -4.02
N ASP A 534 -25.45 -4.33 -3.12
CA ASP A 534 -24.63 -4.95 -2.08
C ASP A 534 -23.72 -6.08 -2.58
N SER A 535 -23.96 -6.61 -3.79
CA SER A 535 -23.13 -7.63 -4.45
C SER A 535 -22.30 -7.08 -5.61
N SER A 536 -22.06 -5.77 -5.66
CA SER A 536 -21.32 -5.12 -6.74
C SER A 536 -19.85 -5.50 -6.76
N LEU A 537 -19.34 -5.81 -7.94
CA LEU A 537 -17.91 -5.83 -8.21
C LEU A 537 -17.47 -4.42 -8.63
N ILE A 538 -16.65 -3.80 -7.82
CA ILE A 538 -16.11 -2.46 -8.07
C ILE A 538 -14.61 -2.62 -8.31
N ILE A 539 -14.13 -2.12 -9.44
CA ILE A 539 -12.71 -2.16 -9.79
C ILE A 539 -12.23 -0.72 -10.02
N ASP A 540 -11.26 -0.30 -9.25
CA ASP A 540 -10.55 0.96 -9.39
C ASP A 540 -9.03 0.78 -9.61
N GLY A 541 -8.62 -0.45 -9.93
CA GLY A 541 -7.33 -0.77 -10.53
C GLY A 541 -7.44 -0.88 -12.05
N ASN A 542 -6.35 -1.15 -12.73
CA ASN A 542 -6.35 -1.29 -14.19
C ASN A 542 -6.78 -2.69 -14.64
N ILE A 543 -7.47 -2.77 -15.77
CA ILE A 543 -7.68 -4.03 -16.50
C ILE A 543 -6.95 -3.93 -17.83
N ASN A 544 -6.12 -4.91 -18.13
CA ASN A 544 -5.46 -5.03 -19.44
C ASN A 544 -5.43 -6.50 -19.87
N THR A 545 -6.52 -6.95 -20.44
CA THR A 545 -6.66 -8.29 -20.97
C THR A 545 -7.09 -8.26 -22.45
N ARG A 546 -6.73 -9.31 -23.20
CA ARG A 546 -7.21 -9.50 -24.57
C ARG A 546 -8.46 -10.37 -24.64
N ASN A 547 -9.03 -10.72 -23.50
CA ASN A 547 -10.10 -11.67 -23.33
C ASN A 547 -11.39 -10.98 -22.85
N ASP A 548 -12.40 -11.80 -22.64
CA ASP A 548 -13.72 -11.34 -22.32
C ASP A 548 -13.93 -11.14 -20.81
N ILE A 549 -14.81 -10.20 -20.49
CA ILE A 549 -15.39 -10.02 -19.15
C ILE A 549 -16.85 -10.45 -19.24
N THR A 550 -17.32 -11.26 -18.32
CA THR A 550 -18.72 -11.67 -18.26
C THR A 550 -19.33 -11.38 -16.89
N VAL A 551 -20.45 -10.67 -16.88
CA VAL A 551 -21.18 -10.32 -15.65
C VAL A 551 -22.61 -10.82 -15.76
N ARG A 552 -23.05 -11.61 -14.77
CA ARG A 552 -24.39 -12.20 -14.70
C ARG A 552 -25.08 -11.89 -13.38
N ASN A 553 -26.32 -11.42 -13.45
CA ASN A 553 -27.19 -11.17 -12.29
C ASN A 553 -26.53 -10.30 -11.22
N SER A 554 -25.77 -9.27 -11.62
CA SER A 554 -24.99 -8.46 -10.70
C SER A 554 -24.72 -7.07 -11.25
N GLN A 555 -23.84 -6.34 -10.57
CA GLN A 555 -23.36 -5.02 -10.97
C GLN A 555 -21.83 -5.03 -11.13
N LEU A 556 -21.35 -4.47 -12.24
CA LEU A 556 -19.93 -4.13 -12.42
C LEU A 556 -19.79 -2.62 -12.46
N ARG A 557 -18.85 -2.11 -11.69
CA ARG A 557 -18.48 -0.70 -11.72
C ARG A 557 -17.00 -0.53 -11.96
N LEU A 558 -16.67 0.28 -12.95
CA LEU A 558 -15.31 0.70 -13.26
C LEU A 558 -15.18 2.19 -12.93
N GLN A 559 -14.20 2.54 -12.14
CA GLN A 559 -13.97 3.92 -11.71
C GLN A 559 -12.47 4.23 -11.61
N GLY A 560 -12.12 5.53 -11.61
CA GLY A 560 -10.79 5.97 -11.22
C GLY A 560 -10.48 5.60 -9.77
N HIS A 561 -9.20 5.65 -9.40
CA HIS A 561 -8.77 5.40 -8.05
C HIS A 561 -8.77 6.69 -7.23
N ALA A 562 -9.47 6.67 -6.12
CA ALA A 562 -9.38 7.73 -5.12
C ALA A 562 -8.25 7.41 -4.15
N THR A 563 -7.26 8.27 -4.07
CA THR A 563 -6.15 8.10 -3.13
C THR A 563 -6.65 8.12 -1.69
N SER A 564 -6.44 7.02 -0.97
CA SER A 564 -6.67 6.96 0.48
C SER A 564 -5.57 7.72 1.20
N HIS A 565 -5.87 8.89 1.70
CA HIS A 565 -4.93 9.67 2.50
C HIS A 565 -4.86 9.18 3.94
N ALA A 566 -3.75 9.49 4.60
CA ALA A 566 -3.62 9.28 6.03
C ALA A 566 -4.68 10.10 6.77
N ILE A 567 -5.43 9.43 7.64
CA ILE A 567 -6.56 10.04 8.34
C ILE A 567 -6.10 10.65 9.65
N PHE A 568 -6.46 11.88 9.86
CA PHE A 568 -6.20 12.58 11.11
C PHE A 568 -7.37 13.54 11.41
N ARG A 569 -7.47 13.95 12.67
CA ARG A 569 -8.43 14.96 13.10
C ARG A 569 -7.70 16.28 13.33
N GLU A 570 -8.12 17.33 12.67
CA GLU A 570 -7.72 18.69 12.96
C GLU A 570 -8.86 19.38 13.73
N GLY A 571 -8.63 19.80 14.96
CA GLY A 571 -9.60 20.49 15.77
C GLY A 571 -9.16 20.53 17.24
N PRO A 572 -9.58 21.46 18.08
CA PRO A 572 -9.13 21.52 19.45
C PRO A 572 -9.52 20.24 20.20
N ARG A 573 -8.52 19.67 20.87
CA ARG A 573 -8.75 18.61 21.83
C ARG A 573 -9.68 19.15 22.91
N HIS A 574 -10.83 18.52 23.10
CA HIS A 574 -11.66 18.88 24.21
C HIS A 574 -10.97 18.43 25.49
N CYS A 575 -10.54 19.40 26.28
CA CYS A 575 -9.92 19.16 27.56
C CYS A 575 -10.88 19.65 28.63
N TYR A 576 -11.35 18.75 29.47
CA TYR A 576 -12.16 19.10 30.66
C TYR A 576 -11.33 19.84 31.69
N VAL A 577 -10.05 19.51 31.78
CA VAL A 577 -9.04 20.26 32.55
C VAL A 577 -7.84 20.44 31.61
N PRO A 578 -7.44 21.70 31.29
CA PRO A 578 -6.34 21.96 30.38
C PRO A 578 -5.09 21.18 30.74
N GLY A 579 -4.60 20.36 29.83
CA GLY A 579 -3.37 19.57 29.96
C GLY A 579 -3.46 18.32 30.86
N VAL A 580 -4.59 18.03 31.51
CA VAL A 580 -4.69 16.92 32.48
C VAL A 580 -5.79 15.91 32.10
N LEU A 581 -6.96 16.38 31.73
CA LEU A 581 -8.10 15.53 31.42
C LEU A 581 -8.66 15.93 30.06
N CYS A 582 -8.15 15.30 29.02
CA CYS A 582 -8.57 15.54 27.65
C CYS A 582 -9.16 14.25 27.09
N ASP A 583 -10.11 14.41 26.16
CA ASP A 583 -10.68 13.27 25.48
C ASP A 583 -9.59 12.38 24.87
N LYS A 584 -9.58 11.11 25.27
CA LYS A 584 -8.67 10.09 24.70
C LYS A 584 -9.06 9.70 23.27
N ASP A 585 -10.26 10.04 22.87
CA ASP A 585 -10.87 9.54 21.65
C ASP A 585 -10.49 10.41 20.45
N TYR A 586 -9.26 10.22 20.00
CA TYR A 586 -8.94 10.38 18.59
C TYR A 586 -9.46 9.14 17.82
N VAL A 587 -10.71 8.82 18.03
CA VAL A 587 -11.35 7.77 17.26
C VAL A 587 -11.43 8.28 15.84
N THR A 588 -10.76 7.58 14.95
CA THR A 588 -11.04 7.58 13.52
C THR A 588 -12.49 7.10 13.30
N ASP A 589 -13.45 7.88 13.74
CA ASP A 589 -14.84 7.69 13.37
C ASP A 589 -15.04 8.35 12.01
N PHE A 590 -14.78 7.58 10.97
CA PHE A 590 -14.90 8.02 9.60
C PHE A 590 -16.29 8.60 9.29
N ALA A 591 -17.34 7.99 9.83
CA ALA A 591 -18.70 8.46 9.60
C ALA A 591 -18.93 9.85 10.21
N ARG A 592 -18.34 10.10 11.36
CA ARG A 592 -18.40 11.42 11.99
C ARG A 592 -17.55 12.43 11.27
N LEU A 593 -16.33 12.07 10.89
CA LEU A 593 -15.43 12.92 10.11
C LEU A 593 -16.04 13.29 8.78
N GLU A 594 -16.61 12.35 8.06
CA GLU A 594 -17.35 12.58 6.83
C GLU A 594 -18.58 13.47 7.03
N SER A 595 -19.34 13.23 8.09
CA SER A 595 -20.51 14.07 8.44
C SER A 595 -20.12 15.50 8.85
N GLU A 596 -19.03 15.66 9.61
CA GLU A 596 -18.50 16.99 9.93
C GLU A 596 -17.93 17.68 8.70
N ALA A 597 -17.44 16.91 7.74
CA ALA A 597 -17.01 17.38 6.46
C ALA A 597 -18.11 17.98 5.63
N ASN A 598 -19.12 17.21 5.46
CA ASN A 598 -20.28 17.62 4.68
C ASN A 598 -21.01 18.83 5.28
N LYS A 599 -20.83 19.09 6.59
CA LYS A 599 -21.36 20.27 7.27
C LYS A 599 -20.48 21.51 7.12
N LYS A 600 -19.19 21.36 6.90
CA LYS A 600 -18.24 22.44 6.67
C LYS A 600 -17.99 22.55 5.18
N ASN A 601 -17.91 23.75 4.65
CA ASN A 601 -17.69 24.00 3.25
C ASN A 601 -16.59 23.08 2.68
N ASN A 602 -16.94 22.25 1.70
CA ASN A 602 -16.09 21.25 1.06
C ASN A 602 -14.67 21.72 0.70
N SER A 603 -14.48 23.01 0.40
CA SER A 603 -13.18 23.55 0.07
C SER A 603 -12.19 23.59 1.24
N ALA A 604 -12.65 23.93 2.44
CA ALA A 604 -11.82 23.89 3.65
C ALA A 604 -11.49 22.46 4.05
N TYR A 605 -12.32 21.55 3.66
CA TYR A 605 -12.19 20.14 3.95
C TYR A 605 -11.23 19.43 3.02
N LYS A 606 -11.28 19.76 1.74
CA LYS A 606 -10.30 19.34 0.73
C LYS A 606 -8.87 19.65 1.17
N THR A 607 -8.71 20.72 1.87
CA THR A 607 -7.42 21.23 2.29
C THR A 607 -6.96 20.68 3.65
N ASN A 608 -7.87 20.24 4.51
CA ASN A 608 -7.50 19.59 5.78
C ASN A 608 -7.20 18.08 5.63
N ASN A 609 -7.56 17.49 4.51
CA ASN A 609 -7.22 16.11 4.14
C ASN A 609 -7.47 15.07 5.24
N GLN A 610 -8.53 15.26 5.99
CA GLN A 610 -8.84 14.37 7.10
C GLN A 610 -9.39 13.05 6.65
N VAL A 611 -10.06 13.06 5.51
CA VAL A 611 -10.58 11.88 4.82
C VAL A 611 -10.41 12.15 3.34
N ALA A 612 -10.15 11.17 2.52
CA ALA A 612 -10.30 11.31 1.09
C ALA A 612 -11.75 11.72 0.82
N SER A 613 -11.96 13.00 0.55
CA SER A 613 -13.28 13.50 0.15
C SER A 613 -13.57 12.97 -1.24
N PHE A 614 -14.80 12.59 -1.51
CA PHE A 614 -15.23 12.17 -2.85
C PHE A 614 -15.04 13.26 -3.92
N ASP A 615 -14.88 14.51 -3.50
CA ASP A 615 -14.67 15.66 -4.37
C ASP A 615 -13.21 16.11 -4.48
N GLN A 616 -12.26 15.33 -3.93
CA GLN A 616 -10.86 15.73 -3.97
C GLN A 616 -10.26 15.58 -5.37
N PRO A 617 -9.26 16.42 -5.72
CA PRO A 617 -8.57 16.32 -7.00
C PRO A 617 -7.59 15.14 -7.11
N ASP A 618 -7.47 14.31 -6.07
CA ASP A 618 -6.50 13.23 -5.98
C ASP A 618 -7.02 11.90 -6.58
N TRP A 619 -7.89 12.01 -7.57
CA TRP A 619 -8.34 10.89 -8.34
C TRP A 619 -7.32 10.55 -9.43
N GLU A 620 -6.88 9.31 -9.46
CA GLU A 620 -6.02 8.78 -10.50
C GLU A 620 -6.83 8.12 -11.60
N THR A 621 -6.48 8.40 -12.85
CA THR A 621 -7.11 7.76 -14.00
C THR A 621 -6.76 6.29 -14.05
N ARG A 622 -7.76 5.45 -14.32
CA ARG A 622 -7.63 4.01 -14.52
C ARG A 622 -8.03 3.62 -15.92
N HIS A 623 -7.30 2.67 -16.49
CA HIS A 623 -7.49 2.17 -17.83
C HIS A 623 -8.04 0.75 -17.78
N PHE A 624 -9.16 0.55 -18.48
CA PHE A 624 -9.85 -0.73 -18.56
C PHE A 624 -9.90 -1.17 -20.02
N ARG A 625 -9.04 -2.09 -20.39
CA ARG A 625 -8.92 -2.62 -21.74
C ARG A 625 -9.24 -4.11 -21.75
N PHE A 626 -10.22 -4.49 -22.55
CA PHE A 626 -10.69 -5.87 -22.72
C PHE A 626 -11.20 -6.10 -24.15
N LYS A 627 -11.47 -7.35 -24.53
CA LYS A 627 -12.03 -7.66 -25.84
C LYS A 627 -13.54 -7.38 -25.85
N THR A 628 -14.32 -8.10 -25.04
CA THR A 628 -15.76 -7.93 -24.96
C THR A 628 -16.24 -8.03 -23.50
N LEU A 629 -17.10 -7.10 -23.11
CA LEU A 629 -17.86 -7.17 -21.86
C LEU A 629 -19.26 -7.72 -22.16
N ASN A 630 -19.53 -8.93 -21.68
CA ASN A 630 -20.83 -9.58 -21.81
C ASN A 630 -21.67 -9.34 -20.54
N LEU A 631 -22.82 -8.71 -20.68
CA LEU A 631 -23.73 -8.38 -19.60
C LEU A 631 -25.03 -9.13 -19.75
N GLU A 632 -25.41 -9.92 -18.74
CA GLU A 632 -26.70 -10.67 -18.70
C GLU A 632 -27.43 -10.29 -17.41
N ASN A 633 -28.63 -9.70 -17.54
CA ASN A 633 -29.46 -9.28 -16.42
C ASN A 633 -28.64 -8.49 -15.35
N SER A 634 -27.86 -7.53 -15.81
CA SER A 634 -26.82 -6.88 -14.99
C SER A 634 -26.82 -5.37 -15.15
N GLU A 635 -26.10 -4.68 -14.28
CA GLU A 635 -25.83 -3.25 -14.38
C GLU A 635 -24.33 -3.02 -14.58
N PHE A 636 -23.99 -2.17 -15.52
CA PHE A 636 -22.61 -1.70 -15.75
C PHE A 636 -22.54 -0.20 -15.60
N THR A 637 -21.57 0.27 -14.86
CA THR A 637 -21.38 1.71 -14.64
C THR A 637 -19.92 2.08 -14.78
N THR A 638 -19.64 3.18 -15.49
CA THR A 638 -18.34 3.84 -15.46
C THR A 638 -18.47 5.15 -14.69
N ALA A 639 -17.49 5.47 -13.88
CA ALA A 639 -17.46 6.71 -13.09
C ALA A 639 -16.24 7.55 -13.46
N ARG A 640 -16.07 8.68 -12.81
CA ARG A 640 -14.98 9.62 -13.08
C ARG A 640 -13.60 8.96 -13.15
N ASN A 641 -12.71 9.51 -13.94
CA ASN A 641 -11.33 9.04 -14.15
C ASN A 641 -11.23 7.58 -14.64
N SER A 642 -12.25 7.06 -15.32
CA SER A 642 -12.22 5.75 -15.96
C SER A 642 -12.11 5.89 -17.47
N VAL A 643 -11.10 5.27 -18.07
CA VAL A 643 -10.91 5.16 -19.51
C VAL A 643 -11.17 3.71 -19.90
N VAL A 644 -12.26 3.46 -20.63
CA VAL A 644 -12.71 2.10 -20.97
C VAL A 644 -12.59 1.87 -22.48
N GLU A 645 -11.90 0.80 -22.86
CA GLU A 645 -11.69 0.37 -24.24
C GLU A 645 -12.08 -1.12 -24.41
N GLY A 646 -13.05 -1.40 -25.26
CA GLY A 646 -13.53 -2.74 -25.56
C GLY A 646 -14.97 -2.75 -25.98
N ASP A 647 -15.43 -3.84 -26.59
CA ASP A 647 -16.82 -3.98 -27.02
C ASP A 647 -17.73 -4.39 -25.85
N ILE A 648 -19.01 -4.05 -25.94
CA ILE A 648 -20.01 -4.46 -24.95
C ILE A 648 -21.17 -5.16 -25.65
N VAL A 649 -21.59 -6.29 -25.13
CA VAL A 649 -22.81 -6.99 -25.51
C VAL A 649 -23.70 -7.10 -24.28
N ALA A 650 -24.88 -6.50 -24.32
CA ALA A 650 -25.78 -6.41 -23.17
C ALA A 650 -27.16 -6.98 -23.49
N SER A 651 -27.65 -7.84 -22.62
CA SER A 651 -28.97 -8.43 -22.67
C SER A 651 -29.71 -8.21 -21.35
N ASN A 652 -30.91 -7.64 -21.40
CA ASN A 652 -31.70 -7.29 -20.22
C ASN A 652 -30.88 -6.53 -19.15
N SER A 653 -30.07 -5.57 -19.58
CA SER A 653 -29.07 -4.93 -18.74
C SER A 653 -29.14 -3.41 -18.85
N THR A 654 -28.61 -2.74 -17.85
CA THR A 654 -28.54 -1.27 -17.79
C THR A 654 -27.09 -0.82 -17.80
N LEU A 655 -26.73 0.06 -18.74
CA LEU A 655 -25.39 0.64 -18.86
C LEU A 655 -25.46 2.14 -18.60
N LYS A 656 -24.60 2.64 -17.71
CA LYS A 656 -24.43 4.06 -17.41
C LYS A 656 -22.98 4.44 -17.63
N LEU A 657 -22.72 5.19 -18.69
CA LEU A 657 -21.37 5.64 -19.02
C LEU A 657 -21.18 7.08 -18.52
N GLY A 658 -20.49 7.24 -17.41
CA GLY A 658 -20.26 8.54 -16.77
C GLY A 658 -21.51 9.15 -16.14
N GLY A 659 -21.44 10.45 -15.88
CA GLY A 659 -22.54 11.21 -15.28
C GLY A 659 -22.53 11.24 -13.75
N ASP A 660 -23.67 11.54 -13.15
CA ASP A 660 -23.85 11.55 -11.69
C ASP A 660 -24.12 10.13 -11.19
N VAL A 661 -23.06 9.36 -11.06
CA VAL A 661 -23.10 7.97 -10.58
C VAL A 661 -22.37 7.86 -9.24
N PRO A 662 -22.79 6.94 -8.35
CA PRO A 662 -22.07 6.71 -7.11
C PRO A 662 -20.64 6.25 -7.38
N VAL A 663 -19.70 6.75 -6.59
CA VAL A 663 -18.33 6.26 -6.51
C VAL A 663 -18.09 5.59 -5.17
N PHE A 664 -17.13 4.69 -5.11
CA PHE A 664 -16.81 3.97 -3.89
C PHE A 664 -15.34 4.19 -3.51
N ILE A 665 -15.10 4.50 -2.26
CA ILE A 665 -13.77 4.68 -1.69
C ILE A 665 -13.59 3.66 -0.59
N ASP A 666 -12.47 2.95 -0.61
CA ASP A 666 -12.02 2.19 0.54
C ASP A 666 -11.34 3.14 1.51
N MET A 667 -11.91 3.27 2.70
CA MET A 667 -11.41 4.15 3.75
C MET A 667 -10.24 3.54 4.53
N TYR A 668 -9.97 2.25 4.32
CA TYR A 668 -8.82 1.58 4.92
C TYR A 668 -7.63 1.60 3.98
N ASP A 669 -6.59 2.18 4.45
CA ASP A 669 -5.34 2.38 3.72
C ASP A 669 -4.31 1.25 3.95
N GLY A 670 -4.73 0.08 4.39
CA GLY A 670 -3.85 -1.04 4.69
C GLY A 670 -2.98 -0.87 5.95
N ILE A 671 -3.08 0.27 6.64
CA ILE A 671 -2.34 0.56 7.87
C ILE A 671 -3.19 0.25 9.11
N ASN A 672 -4.15 -0.61 9.03
CA ASN A 672 -4.87 -1.00 10.22
C ASN A 672 -4.04 -1.99 11.03
N ILE A 673 -3.32 -1.46 12.00
CA ILE A 673 -2.50 -2.20 12.95
C ILE A 673 -3.42 -2.75 14.05
N THR A 674 -4.34 -3.61 13.71
CA THR A 674 -4.97 -4.45 14.71
C THR A 674 -4.13 -5.72 14.83
N GLY A 675 -3.57 -5.94 15.99
CA GLY A 675 -2.62 -7.02 16.29
C GLY A 675 -3.03 -8.35 15.68
N ASN A 676 -2.04 -9.16 15.35
CA ASN A 676 -2.02 -10.48 14.71
C ASN A 676 -1.83 -10.53 13.19
N GLY A 677 -1.63 -9.43 12.50
CA GLY A 677 -1.06 -9.40 11.14
C GLY A 677 -1.87 -10.01 10.01
N PHE A 678 -3.06 -10.53 10.26
CA PHE A 678 -3.88 -11.22 9.28
C PHE A 678 -5.31 -10.67 9.19
N GLY A 679 -5.61 -9.60 9.92
CA GLY A 679 -6.88 -8.91 9.83
C GLY A 679 -6.96 -8.10 8.53
N PHE A 680 -7.69 -8.64 7.55
CA PHE A 680 -8.02 -7.91 6.36
C PHE A 680 -9.37 -7.23 6.57
N ARG A 681 -9.37 -5.92 6.55
CA ARG A 681 -10.60 -5.15 6.69
C ARG A 681 -10.69 -4.12 5.58
N GLN A 682 -11.85 -4.04 4.97
CA GLN A 682 -12.20 -3.00 4.03
C GLN A 682 -13.45 -2.27 4.51
N ASP A 683 -13.41 -0.96 4.55
CA ASP A 683 -14.55 -0.09 4.84
C ASP A 683 -14.88 0.73 3.60
N VAL A 684 -15.72 0.15 2.75
CA VAL A 684 -16.12 0.77 1.49
C VAL A 684 -17.24 1.77 1.72
N ARG A 685 -16.98 3.02 1.44
CA ARG A 685 -17.96 4.12 1.51
C ARG A 685 -18.44 4.49 0.13
N GLU A 686 -19.75 4.69 0.04
CA GLU A 686 -20.40 5.25 -1.14
C GLU A 686 -20.46 6.77 -1.03
N GLY A 687 -20.13 7.46 -2.09
CA GLY A 687 -20.27 8.90 -2.22
C GLY A 687 -20.67 9.28 -3.64
N ARG A 688 -20.86 10.56 -3.87
CA ARG A 688 -21.10 11.10 -5.19
C ARG A 688 -19.95 11.99 -5.59
N SER A 689 -19.39 11.72 -6.74
CA SER A 689 -18.47 12.61 -7.42
C SER A 689 -18.92 12.68 -8.86
N ALA A 690 -19.43 13.84 -9.24
CA ALA A 690 -19.82 14.08 -10.61
C ALA A 690 -18.64 13.79 -11.54
N ASP A 691 -18.92 13.16 -12.66
CA ASP A 691 -17.96 13.02 -13.73
C ASP A 691 -17.68 14.42 -14.30
N ASP A 692 -16.43 14.85 -14.20
CA ASP A 692 -15.97 16.16 -14.68
C ASP A 692 -15.50 16.12 -16.15
N GLY A 693 -15.93 15.10 -16.91
CA GLY A 693 -15.47 14.85 -18.28
C GLY A 693 -14.20 14.02 -18.35
N SER A 694 -13.72 13.52 -17.20
CA SER A 694 -12.51 12.70 -17.13
C SER A 694 -12.73 11.23 -17.52
N SER A 695 -13.99 10.77 -17.60
CA SER A 695 -14.28 9.41 -18.04
C SER A 695 -14.53 9.34 -19.54
N SER A 696 -14.20 8.21 -20.13
CA SER A 696 -14.44 7.94 -21.56
C SER A 696 -14.67 6.48 -21.84
N TYR A 697 -15.38 6.25 -22.95
CA TYR A 697 -15.58 4.90 -23.47
C TYR A 697 -15.27 4.86 -24.97
N THR A 698 -14.60 3.81 -25.40
CA THR A 698 -14.30 3.52 -26.80
C THR A 698 -14.59 2.06 -27.13
N GLY A 699 -15.46 1.80 -28.11
CA GLY A 699 -15.80 0.45 -28.57
C GLY A 699 -17.21 0.37 -29.17
N LYS A 700 -17.62 -0.81 -29.62
CA LYS A 700 -18.97 -1.09 -30.09
C LYS A 700 -19.85 -1.56 -28.94
N ILE A 701 -21.06 -1.03 -28.85
CA ILE A 701 -22.08 -1.48 -27.89
C ILE A 701 -23.23 -2.13 -28.64
N THR A 702 -23.54 -3.37 -28.29
CA THR A 702 -24.69 -4.11 -28.77
C THR A 702 -25.68 -4.32 -27.63
N LEU A 703 -26.89 -3.82 -27.79
CA LEU A 703 -27.99 -3.89 -26.81
C LEU A 703 -29.11 -4.80 -27.31
N GLN A 704 -29.63 -5.65 -26.43
CA GLN A 704 -30.69 -6.59 -26.72
C GLN A 704 -31.66 -6.73 -25.55
N LYS A 705 -32.88 -7.18 -25.84
CA LYS A 705 -33.89 -7.62 -24.86
C LYS A 705 -34.18 -6.59 -23.76
N GLY A 706 -34.54 -5.37 -24.13
CA GLY A 706 -34.94 -4.35 -23.17
C GLY A 706 -33.78 -3.68 -22.42
N SER A 707 -32.57 -3.76 -22.94
CA SER A 707 -31.43 -3.09 -22.35
C SER A 707 -31.53 -1.58 -22.48
N THR A 708 -30.90 -0.86 -21.54
CA THR A 708 -30.83 0.59 -21.54
C THR A 708 -29.37 1.05 -21.53
N LEU A 709 -29.06 2.04 -22.35
CA LEU A 709 -27.74 2.69 -22.40
C LEU A 709 -27.90 4.19 -22.15
N ASP A 710 -27.23 4.68 -21.12
CA ASP A 710 -27.12 6.12 -20.83
C ASP A 710 -25.68 6.57 -21.11
N ILE A 711 -25.49 7.46 -22.09
CA ILE A 711 -24.20 8.03 -22.49
C ILE A 711 -24.10 9.44 -21.92
N ASN A 712 -23.31 9.60 -20.86
CA ASN A 712 -23.13 10.88 -20.17
C ASN A 712 -21.65 11.35 -20.20
N ASN A 713 -20.74 10.53 -20.72
CA ASN A 713 -19.31 10.83 -20.83
C ASN A 713 -18.88 10.91 -22.30
N ARG A 714 -17.60 11.13 -22.54
CA ARG A 714 -17.02 11.03 -23.88
C ARG A 714 -17.17 9.61 -24.42
N PHE A 715 -17.84 9.49 -25.55
CA PHE A 715 -18.13 8.21 -26.21
C PHE A 715 -17.59 8.22 -27.64
N ILE A 716 -16.89 7.16 -28.03
CA ILE A 716 -16.44 6.93 -29.41
C ILE A 716 -16.73 5.47 -29.76
N GLY A 717 -17.66 5.21 -30.69
CA GLY A 717 -17.90 3.83 -31.12
C GLY A 717 -19.18 3.59 -31.89
N GLY A 718 -19.46 2.33 -32.18
CA GLY A 718 -20.70 1.88 -32.81
C GLY A 718 -21.79 1.60 -31.79
N ILE A 719 -23.03 1.75 -32.18
CA ILE A 719 -24.20 1.36 -31.37
C ILE A 719 -25.09 0.46 -32.22
N GLU A 720 -25.43 -0.70 -31.69
CA GLU A 720 -26.41 -1.64 -32.26
C GLU A 720 -27.48 -1.93 -31.20
N ALA A 721 -28.67 -1.40 -31.35
CA ALA A 721 -29.75 -1.50 -30.38
C ALA A 721 -30.96 -2.23 -30.98
N HIS A 722 -31.33 -3.33 -30.31
CA HIS A 722 -32.54 -4.12 -30.63
C HIS A 722 -33.43 -4.17 -29.39
N ASP A 723 -34.71 -3.79 -29.53
CA ASP A 723 -35.69 -3.77 -28.44
C ASP A 723 -35.16 -3.06 -27.17
N SER A 724 -34.47 -1.94 -27.35
CA SER A 724 -33.65 -1.32 -26.30
C SER A 724 -33.80 0.22 -26.29
N LYS A 725 -33.22 0.87 -25.27
CA LYS A 725 -33.23 2.32 -25.12
C LYS A 725 -31.83 2.87 -25.11
N VAL A 726 -31.61 3.97 -25.81
CA VAL A 726 -30.34 4.75 -25.80
C VAL A 726 -30.62 6.19 -25.44
N ASN A 727 -30.04 6.68 -24.38
CA ASN A 727 -30.14 8.08 -23.96
C ASN A 727 -28.75 8.72 -24.06
N VAL A 728 -28.68 9.90 -24.64
CA VAL A 728 -27.43 10.66 -24.81
C VAL A 728 -27.59 12.03 -24.14
N THR A 729 -26.83 12.28 -23.11
CA THR A 729 -26.70 13.59 -22.46
C THR A 729 -25.27 14.11 -22.55
N SER A 730 -24.33 13.29 -23.05
CA SER A 730 -22.94 13.69 -23.30
C SER A 730 -22.87 14.78 -24.37
N PRO A 731 -22.09 15.84 -24.11
CA PRO A 731 -21.78 16.82 -25.15
C PRO A 731 -20.74 16.33 -26.17
N ASP A 732 -20.09 15.18 -25.92
CA ASP A 732 -18.99 14.64 -26.75
C ASP A 732 -19.22 13.14 -27.02
N ALA A 733 -20.26 12.82 -27.79
CA ALA A 733 -20.51 11.46 -28.25
C ALA A 733 -20.36 11.36 -29.77
N LEU A 734 -19.44 10.50 -30.20
CA LEU A 734 -19.14 10.25 -31.61
C LEU A 734 -19.57 8.84 -32.00
N LEU A 735 -20.56 8.75 -32.89
CA LEU A 735 -20.94 7.48 -33.53
C LEU A 735 -19.93 7.16 -34.64
N GLN A 736 -19.25 6.04 -34.50
CA GLN A 736 -18.23 5.58 -35.43
C GLN A 736 -18.61 4.23 -36.06
N ASN A 737 -18.42 4.08 -37.36
CA ASN A 737 -18.70 2.91 -38.19
C ASN A 737 -20.19 2.62 -38.38
N SER A 738 -20.98 2.31 -37.37
CA SER A 738 -22.39 2.01 -37.54
C SER A 738 -23.25 2.39 -36.34
N GLY A 739 -24.42 2.87 -36.61
CA GLY A 739 -25.56 2.98 -35.70
C GLY A 739 -26.74 2.21 -36.22
N VAL A 740 -27.19 1.19 -35.49
CA VAL A 740 -28.34 0.38 -35.83
C VAL A 740 -29.36 0.43 -34.69
N PHE A 741 -30.57 0.87 -35.01
CA PHE A 741 -31.65 1.05 -34.03
C PHE A 741 -32.90 0.36 -34.54
N VAL A 742 -33.18 -0.86 -34.07
CA VAL A 742 -34.32 -1.68 -34.47
C VAL A 742 -35.28 -1.82 -33.30
N ASN A 743 -36.50 -1.40 -33.44
CA ASN A 743 -37.52 -1.40 -32.40
C ASN A 743 -37.00 -0.75 -31.07
N SER A 744 -36.20 0.27 -31.21
CA SER A 744 -35.43 0.89 -30.11
C SER A 744 -35.69 2.38 -30.06
N THR A 745 -35.49 2.98 -28.91
CA THR A 745 -35.62 4.43 -28.68
C THR A 745 -34.23 5.07 -28.59
N LEU A 746 -34.02 6.13 -29.36
CA LEU A 746 -32.86 7.00 -29.20
C LEU A 746 -33.35 8.38 -28.70
N SER A 747 -32.80 8.86 -27.59
CA SER A 747 -33.15 10.11 -26.97
C SER A 747 -31.90 10.95 -26.71
N VAL A 748 -31.81 12.11 -27.31
CA VAL A 748 -30.71 13.07 -27.08
C VAL A 748 -31.29 14.24 -26.31
N ARG A 749 -30.80 14.51 -25.07
CA ARG A 749 -31.41 15.46 -24.13
C ARG A 749 -30.36 16.29 -23.41
N ASP A 750 -30.81 17.35 -22.77
CA ASP A 750 -30.05 18.08 -21.75
C ASP A 750 -28.68 18.59 -22.22
N GLY A 751 -28.60 19.06 -23.46
CA GLY A 751 -27.36 19.53 -24.05
C GLY A 751 -26.45 18.43 -24.61
N GLY A 752 -26.94 17.19 -24.65
CA GLY A 752 -26.23 16.10 -25.32
C GLY A 752 -26.11 16.30 -26.82
N HIS A 753 -25.04 15.76 -27.39
CA HIS A 753 -24.75 15.75 -28.81
C HIS A 753 -24.31 14.33 -29.21
N LEU A 754 -24.90 13.83 -30.30
CA LEU A 754 -24.46 12.58 -30.93
C LEU A 754 -24.06 12.90 -32.38
N THR A 755 -22.78 12.90 -32.66
CA THR A 755 -22.23 13.19 -33.98
C THR A 755 -21.88 11.88 -34.69
N ALA A 756 -22.22 11.73 -35.97
CA ALA A 756 -21.76 10.57 -36.73
C ALA A 756 -20.47 10.91 -37.49
N GLN A 757 -19.49 10.03 -37.41
CA GLN A 757 -18.26 10.17 -38.15
C GLN A 757 -18.53 10.03 -39.67
N LYS A 758 -17.78 10.77 -40.50
CA LYS A 758 -17.78 10.62 -41.94
C LYS A 758 -17.63 9.17 -42.38
N GLY A 759 -18.52 8.69 -43.22
CA GLY A 759 -18.53 7.30 -43.70
C GLY A 759 -19.24 6.30 -42.81
N SER A 760 -19.77 6.72 -41.65
CA SER A 760 -20.59 5.87 -40.81
C SER A 760 -21.96 5.58 -41.43
N THR A 761 -22.49 4.40 -41.18
CA THR A 761 -23.85 3.99 -41.63
C THR A 761 -24.81 4.08 -40.44
N VAL A 762 -25.94 4.74 -40.60
CA VAL A 762 -27.03 4.76 -39.62
C VAL A 762 -28.26 4.06 -40.20
N THR A 763 -28.71 3.01 -39.52
CA THR A 763 -29.96 2.28 -39.83
C THR A 763 -30.91 2.47 -38.67
N ALA A 764 -32.06 3.03 -38.94
CA ALA A 764 -33.04 3.37 -37.91
C ALA A 764 -34.41 2.77 -38.20
N GLY A 765 -34.99 2.09 -37.23
CA GLY A 765 -36.37 1.68 -37.14
C GLY A 765 -36.84 1.95 -35.72
N PHE A 766 -36.85 3.21 -35.30
CA PHE A 766 -37.07 3.59 -33.92
C PHE A 766 -38.13 4.69 -33.76
N ARG A 767 -38.67 4.81 -32.56
CA ARG A 767 -39.54 5.90 -32.15
C ARG A 767 -38.71 7.08 -31.71
N LEU A 768 -38.92 8.26 -32.28
CA LEU A 768 -38.31 9.50 -31.86
C LEU A 768 -39.11 10.11 -30.69
N GLU A 769 -38.49 10.29 -29.56
CA GLU A 769 -39.12 10.94 -28.41
C GLU A 769 -38.92 12.48 -28.41
N ARG A 770 -38.05 13.05 -29.28
CA ARG A 770 -37.87 14.47 -29.52
C ARG A 770 -37.55 14.76 -30.98
N LYS A 771 -37.69 16.00 -31.38
CA LYS A 771 -37.32 16.46 -32.73
C LYS A 771 -35.84 16.19 -32.97
N VAL A 772 -35.56 15.17 -33.74
CA VAL A 772 -34.20 14.83 -34.17
C VAL A 772 -34.09 15.25 -35.62
N ARG A 773 -33.18 16.18 -35.92
CA ARG A 773 -32.87 16.57 -37.30
C ARG A 773 -31.72 15.69 -37.79
N PHE A 774 -31.98 14.88 -38.78
CA PHE A 774 -30.91 14.26 -39.55
C PHE A 774 -30.58 15.16 -40.73
N PRO A 775 -29.37 15.65 -40.89
CA PRO A 775 -29.00 16.55 -42.00
C PRO A 775 -28.78 15.73 -43.28
N LEU A 776 -29.82 15.07 -43.74
CA LEU A 776 -29.78 14.34 -44.98
C LEU A 776 -30.74 15.01 -46.00
N SER A 777 -30.22 15.30 -47.18
CA SER A 777 -31.04 15.84 -48.27
C SER A 777 -32.22 14.91 -48.56
N GLY A 778 -33.45 15.38 -48.39
CA GLY A 778 -34.65 14.63 -48.61
C GLY A 778 -35.33 14.02 -47.39
N THR A 779 -34.87 14.30 -46.20
CA THR A 779 -35.61 13.92 -44.97
C THR A 779 -36.70 14.94 -44.60
N PRO A 780 -37.86 14.50 -44.07
CA PRO A 780 -38.85 15.41 -43.55
C PRO A 780 -38.25 16.31 -42.46
N GLU A 781 -38.38 17.60 -42.59
CA GLU A 781 -37.85 18.60 -41.63
C GLU A 781 -38.49 18.50 -40.22
N ASN A 782 -39.55 17.77 -40.08
CA ASN A 782 -40.30 17.62 -38.86
C ASN A 782 -40.50 16.13 -38.52
N GLY A 783 -39.58 15.54 -37.82
CA GLY A 783 -39.88 14.35 -37.05
C GLY A 783 -40.97 14.70 -36.04
N ALA A 784 -42.19 14.21 -36.22
CA ALA A 784 -43.23 14.44 -35.23
C ALA A 784 -42.88 13.77 -33.92
N ASP A 785 -43.13 14.46 -32.82
CA ASP A 785 -43.00 13.84 -31.47
C ASP A 785 -43.85 12.54 -31.48
N ASN A 786 -43.21 11.43 -31.08
CA ASN A 786 -43.85 10.12 -30.93
C ASN A 786 -44.26 9.36 -32.22
N THR A 787 -43.70 9.64 -33.37
CA THR A 787 -43.95 8.89 -34.58
C THR A 787 -42.94 7.74 -34.74
N TRP A 788 -43.46 6.51 -35.06
CA TRP A 788 -42.65 5.42 -35.51
C TRP A 788 -42.10 5.68 -36.91
N MET A 789 -40.79 5.69 -37.04
CA MET A 789 -40.15 5.78 -38.35
C MET A 789 -40.00 4.37 -38.95
N PRO A 790 -40.29 4.19 -40.26
CA PRO A 790 -39.95 2.96 -40.96
C PRO A 790 -38.42 2.75 -40.92
N VAL A 791 -37.98 1.52 -41.07
CA VAL A 791 -36.55 1.19 -41.12
C VAL A 791 -35.95 1.93 -42.33
N LEU A 792 -35.08 2.90 -42.03
CA LEU A 792 -34.37 3.68 -43.03
C LEU A 792 -32.89 3.46 -42.82
N THR A 793 -32.17 3.14 -43.90
CA THR A 793 -30.72 3.03 -43.87
C THR A 793 -30.15 4.30 -44.50
N TYR A 794 -29.39 5.08 -43.74
CA TYR A 794 -28.71 6.28 -44.18
C TYR A 794 -27.21 6.01 -44.29
N MET A 795 -26.66 6.30 -45.45
CA MET A 795 -25.20 6.37 -45.62
C MET A 795 -24.74 7.80 -45.48
N THR A 796 -23.92 8.07 -44.50
CA THR A 796 -23.36 9.40 -44.31
C THR A 796 -22.15 9.57 -45.22
N GLU A 797 -22.39 10.00 -46.47
CA GLU A 797 -21.30 10.38 -47.37
C GLU A 797 -20.70 11.71 -46.98
N GLY A 798 -19.74 11.65 -46.11
CA GLY A 798 -18.87 12.79 -45.87
C GLY A 798 -19.40 13.91 -45.01
N TYR A 799 -20.47 13.73 -44.31
CA TYR A 799 -20.99 14.68 -43.36
C TYR A 799 -20.45 14.47 -41.98
N ASP A 800 -19.73 15.48 -41.53
CA ASP A 800 -19.58 15.74 -40.13
C ASP A 800 -20.91 16.23 -39.61
N LEU A 801 -21.59 15.48 -38.73
CA LEU A 801 -22.83 15.94 -38.04
C LEU A 801 -22.52 17.07 -37.02
N THR A 802 -21.33 17.65 -37.08
CA THR A 802 -20.86 18.74 -36.19
C THR A 802 -21.61 20.04 -36.35
N GLY A 803 -22.55 20.16 -37.23
CA GLY A 803 -23.30 21.44 -37.35
C GLY A 803 -24.72 21.39 -36.81
N ASP A 804 -25.35 20.21 -36.84
CA ASP A 804 -26.75 20.07 -36.44
C ASP A 804 -26.85 18.90 -35.46
N THR A 805 -26.85 19.26 -34.25
CA THR A 805 -27.09 18.41 -33.13
C THR A 805 -28.41 17.68 -33.21
N LEU A 806 -28.39 16.38 -33.03
CA LEU A 806 -29.55 15.64 -32.59
C LEU A 806 -29.93 16.12 -31.19
N ARG A 807 -30.66 17.24 -31.10
CA ARG A 807 -31.13 17.81 -29.85
C ARG A 807 -32.43 17.18 -29.41
#